data_48b11a8617e58e9ffce02e780969e6b0
#
_entry.id   48b11a8617e58e9ffce02e780969e6b0
#
_cell.length_a   1.000
_cell.length_b   1.000
_cell.length_c   1.000
_cell.angle_alpha   90.00
_cell.angle_beta   90.00
_cell.angle_gamma   90.00
#
_symmetry.space_group_name_H-M   'P 1'
#
loop_
_entity.id
_entity.type
_entity.pdbx_description
1 polymer ?
#
loop_
_entity_poly.entity_id
_entity_poly.type
_entity_poly.pdbx_seq_one_letter_code
_entity_poly.pdbx_strand_id
1 'polypeptide(L)'
;MKITAVSALAISGAGVVAQDYNAPPPDLATLPALSLFETWRPRIHVLPPNGQIGDPCAHYNDPNTGLFHVGFLHNGTGIASVLTDDLVHYYDVNPNGNYSIVAGGPNDPVAVFDGSVIPSGVDGKPTLLYTSVSSLPIHWTLPYVRGSESQSLAVTYDGGKNFTKLQIPPVIPEPPAGLDVTGFRDPYVFQNVELDQSLDNAEGTWYTIISGGLHNIGPGMFLYQNTSPDYEQWQYLGEWFHEPANSTWGNGDWSKVFGYNWETSNVFGLDREGYSYTGSPFMTIAVESSYVPIQPSVSSLHAQLWAAGGLSTAEGENVEFVPNMVGVFDWGLSSYAAAGKLLPKSSQASTSSSAPDRFISYVWLTGDVFGGVVGFPAAQQGWQNTLLLPRELYVKTIPNVVNNILVQETGSWRVAANSTSTGDCVELETLGIDIARETYDAMTAAPSFTEPGRTLTTGGIIPFRRSPETRFFVLNAEITLTARAPNLQTGFQILASEFESTTIYYQFSNESIMINRYNTSAAALTTSGIDESPESGRLRLFDIMDTCGAHGGHKCGGNDVDKQPDHGSIGCKSNHTTDDDGSNSQLSGIGKKHIETLSLTIVVDNSVLEVYANSRFVLSTWVRPWYENSTEIRFFQNGEGEASFSNIRIADGLYDAYPDRSQ
;
A
#
# COMPACT_ATOMS: atom_id res chain seq x y z
N MET A 1 -29.61 -39.65 5.57
CA MET A 1 -28.84 -39.93 4.36
C MET A 1 -29.76 -39.75 3.16
N LYS A 2 -29.76 -38.58 2.57
CA LYS A 2 -30.38 -38.30 1.27
C LYS A 2 -29.45 -37.33 0.54
N ILE A 3 -28.72 -37.85 -0.41
CA ILE A 3 -27.88 -37.14 -1.36
C ILE A 3 -28.87 -36.50 -2.35
N THR A 4 -28.91 -35.17 -2.38
CA THR A 4 -29.64 -34.42 -3.40
C THR A 4 -28.65 -34.09 -4.51
N ALA A 5 -28.83 -34.71 -5.65
CA ALA A 5 -28.06 -34.41 -6.86
C ALA A 5 -28.34 -32.97 -7.31
N VAL A 6 -27.28 -32.17 -7.46
CA VAL A 6 -27.35 -30.88 -8.12
C VAL A 6 -27.42 -31.11 -9.61
N SER A 7 -28.56 -30.81 -10.19
CA SER A 7 -28.81 -30.88 -11.64
C SER A 7 -28.05 -29.73 -12.30
N ALA A 8 -27.19 -30.05 -13.27
CA ALA A 8 -26.61 -29.08 -14.16
C ALA A 8 -27.75 -28.37 -14.93
N LEU A 9 -27.94 -27.08 -14.70
CA LEU A 9 -28.83 -26.26 -15.50
C LEU A 9 -28.16 -26.03 -16.86
N ALA A 10 -28.75 -26.59 -17.91
CA ALA A 10 -28.43 -26.21 -19.27
C ALA A 10 -28.88 -24.74 -19.47
N ILE A 11 -27.93 -23.84 -19.67
CA ILE A 11 -28.19 -22.45 -20.03
C ILE A 11 -28.73 -22.46 -21.46
N SER A 12 -30.05 -22.35 -21.59
CA SER A 12 -30.69 -22.02 -22.86
C SER A 12 -30.33 -20.57 -23.19
N GLY A 13 -29.70 -20.36 -24.35
CA GLY A 13 -29.31 -19.04 -24.83
C GLY A 13 -30.48 -18.06 -24.90
N ALA A 14 -30.75 -17.35 -23.82
CA ALA A 14 -31.42 -16.08 -23.87
C ALA A 14 -30.35 -15.11 -24.38
N GLY A 15 -30.57 -14.48 -25.54
CA GLY A 15 -29.66 -13.49 -26.08
C GLY A 15 -29.40 -12.45 -25.00
N VAL A 16 -28.13 -12.29 -24.62
CA VAL A 16 -27.69 -11.21 -23.76
C VAL A 16 -28.04 -9.92 -24.52
N VAL A 17 -29.04 -9.17 -24.04
CA VAL A 17 -29.30 -7.83 -24.55
C VAL A 17 -28.09 -6.99 -24.11
N ALA A 18 -27.26 -6.59 -25.07
CA ALA A 18 -26.15 -5.71 -24.81
C ALA A 18 -26.67 -4.43 -24.14
N GLN A 19 -26.04 -4.04 -23.02
CA GLN A 19 -26.38 -2.81 -22.32
C GLN A 19 -26.04 -1.60 -23.23
N ASP A 20 -26.91 -0.60 -23.26
CA ASP A 20 -26.66 0.66 -23.96
C ASP A 20 -26.02 1.66 -22.96
N TYR A 21 -24.71 1.75 -23.00
CA TYR A 21 -23.93 2.69 -22.15
C TYR A 21 -24.00 4.15 -22.63
N ASN A 22 -24.83 4.46 -23.62
CA ASN A 22 -25.14 5.84 -24.04
C ASN A 22 -26.53 6.30 -23.55
N ALA A 23 -27.29 5.37 -22.94
CA ALA A 23 -28.57 5.66 -22.29
C ALA A 23 -28.41 5.74 -20.76
N PRO A 24 -29.30 6.45 -20.04
CA PRO A 24 -29.30 6.44 -18.57
C PRO A 24 -29.39 5.01 -18.01
N PRO A 25 -28.64 4.71 -16.94
CA PRO A 25 -28.62 3.38 -16.35
C PRO A 25 -30.00 2.99 -15.81
N PRO A 26 -30.44 1.72 -16.02
CA PRO A 26 -31.59 1.18 -15.31
C PRO A 26 -31.23 0.91 -13.83
N ASP A 27 -32.18 0.46 -13.04
CA ASP A 27 -31.85 -0.18 -11.75
C ASP A 27 -31.10 -1.49 -12.02
N LEU A 28 -29.80 -1.49 -11.74
CA LEU A 28 -28.89 -2.60 -12.06
C LEU A 28 -29.21 -3.88 -11.28
N ALA A 29 -29.87 -3.78 -10.14
CA ALA A 29 -30.31 -4.95 -9.36
C ALA A 29 -31.41 -5.76 -10.10
N THR A 30 -32.07 -5.17 -11.08
CA THR A 30 -33.10 -5.84 -11.90
C THR A 30 -32.55 -6.56 -13.12
N LEU A 31 -31.28 -6.37 -13.43
CA LEU A 31 -30.63 -7.01 -14.57
C LEU A 31 -30.35 -8.51 -14.33
N PRO A 32 -30.20 -9.31 -15.38
CA PRO A 32 -29.78 -10.70 -15.24
C PRO A 32 -28.42 -10.85 -14.54
N ALA A 33 -28.21 -11.95 -13.83
CA ALA A 33 -26.90 -12.28 -13.28
C ALA A 33 -25.82 -12.29 -14.39
N LEU A 34 -24.62 -11.84 -14.07
CA LEU A 34 -23.45 -11.72 -14.95
C LEU A 34 -23.59 -10.72 -16.11
N SER A 35 -24.72 -10.01 -16.25
CA SER A 35 -24.90 -9.04 -17.33
C SER A 35 -23.99 -7.82 -17.26
N LEU A 36 -23.38 -7.56 -16.10
CA LEU A 36 -22.43 -6.47 -15.86
C LEU A 36 -20.98 -6.98 -15.72
N PHE A 37 -20.69 -8.21 -16.12
CA PHE A 37 -19.39 -8.84 -15.85
C PHE A 37 -18.22 -8.00 -16.37
N GLU A 38 -18.32 -7.46 -17.59
CA GLU A 38 -17.29 -6.65 -18.24
C GLU A 38 -17.45 -5.14 -17.96
N THR A 39 -18.61 -4.68 -17.45
CA THR A 39 -18.95 -3.25 -17.35
C THR A 39 -17.92 -2.45 -16.59
N TRP A 40 -17.47 -2.99 -15.46
CA TRP A 40 -16.53 -2.34 -14.54
C TRP A 40 -15.26 -3.15 -14.27
N ARG A 41 -15.08 -4.28 -14.98
CA ARG A 41 -13.95 -5.18 -14.72
C ARG A 41 -12.62 -4.50 -15.04
N PRO A 42 -11.66 -4.47 -14.08
CA PRO A 42 -10.30 -3.98 -14.33
C PRO A 42 -9.52 -4.99 -15.20
N ARG A 43 -8.48 -4.53 -15.89
CA ARG A 43 -7.65 -5.34 -16.80
C ARG A 43 -6.26 -5.63 -16.27
N ILE A 44 -5.67 -4.67 -15.53
CA ILE A 44 -4.28 -4.77 -15.08
C ILE A 44 -4.14 -5.17 -13.61
N HIS A 45 -5.24 -5.17 -12.87
CA HIS A 45 -5.26 -5.55 -11.45
C HIS A 45 -5.41 -7.06 -11.26
N VAL A 46 -4.90 -7.57 -10.12
CA VAL A 46 -5.03 -9.00 -9.79
C VAL A 46 -6.43 -9.30 -9.30
N LEU A 47 -7.11 -10.19 -10.00
CA LEU A 47 -8.43 -10.70 -9.63
C LEU A 47 -8.62 -12.15 -10.14
N PRO A 48 -9.48 -12.94 -9.49
CA PRO A 48 -9.80 -14.29 -9.96
C PRO A 48 -10.64 -14.23 -11.26
N PRO A 49 -10.76 -15.35 -11.97
CA PRO A 49 -11.65 -15.43 -13.14
C PRO A 49 -13.09 -15.05 -12.83
N ASN A 50 -13.57 -15.36 -11.63
CA ASN A 50 -14.90 -15.02 -11.11
C ASN A 50 -14.91 -15.06 -9.59
N GLY A 51 -16.03 -14.69 -8.97
CA GLY A 51 -16.21 -14.75 -7.52
C GLY A 51 -15.56 -13.58 -6.78
N GLN A 52 -15.35 -13.76 -5.50
CA GLN A 52 -14.86 -12.73 -4.60
C GLN A 52 -13.39 -12.97 -4.24
N ILE A 53 -12.54 -11.98 -4.44
CA ILE A 53 -11.19 -11.95 -3.87
C ILE A 53 -11.24 -11.30 -2.48
N GLY A 54 -10.49 -11.86 -1.53
CA GLY A 54 -10.26 -11.31 -0.20
C GLY A 54 -8.79 -10.92 -0.01
N ASP A 55 -8.32 -11.06 1.22
CA ASP A 55 -7.00 -10.64 1.65
C ASP A 55 -5.89 -11.25 0.78
N PRO A 56 -4.91 -10.45 0.33
CA PRO A 56 -3.67 -10.96 -0.24
C PRO A 56 -2.85 -11.69 0.84
N CYS A 57 -2.36 -12.88 0.53
CA CYS A 57 -1.62 -13.70 1.48
C CYS A 57 -0.74 -14.73 0.76
N ALA A 58 0.06 -15.46 1.48
CA ALA A 58 0.85 -16.58 0.95
C ALA A 58 1.72 -16.25 -0.28
N HIS A 59 2.20 -14.98 -0.38
CA HIS A 59 3.12 -14.60 -1.45
C HIS A 59 4.48 -15.25 -1.26
N TYR A 60 5.12 -15.63 -2.34
CA TYR A 60 6.52 -16.10 -2.33
C TYR A 60 7.13 -16.10 -3.73
N ASN A 61 8.45 -15.95 -3.77
CA ASN A 61 9.21 -16.31 -4.96
C ASN A 61 9.61 -17.78 -4.86
N ASP A 62 9.25 -18.59 -5.84
CA ASP A 62 9.67 -19.99 -5.89
C ASP A 62 11.16 -20.05 -6.26
N PRO A 63 12.04 -20.54 -5.35
CA PRO A 63 13.48 -20.56 -5.58
C PRO A 63 13.90 -21.49 -6.73
N ASN A 64 13.06 -22.43 -7.13
CA ASN A 64 13.36 -23.37 -8.21
C ASN A 64 13.01 -22.84 -9.58
N THR A 65 11.94 -22.04 -9.69
CA THR A 65 11.44 -21.51 -10.96
C THR A 65 11.76 -20.03 -11.15
N GLY A 66 11.98 -19.29 -10.07
CA GLY A 66 12.11 -17.84 -10.07
C GLY A 66 10.80 -17.08 -10.31
N LEU A 67 9.67 -17.78 -10.35
CA LEU A 67 8.33 -17.18 -10.50
C LEU A 67 7.86 -16.62 -9.16
N PHE A 68 7.13 -15.51 -9.24
CA PHE A 68 6.50 -14.91 -8.06
C PHE A 68 5.03 -15.33 -7.99
N HIS A 69 4.66 -15.92 -6.85
CA HIS A 69 3.29 -16.34 -6.56
C HIS A 69 2.58 -15.26 -5.75
N VAL A 70 1.38 -14.89 -6.21
CA VAL A 70 0.50 -13.94 -5.55
C VAL A 70 -0.74 -14.71 -5.09
N GLY A 71 -0.79 -15.06 -3.81
CA GLY A 71 -1.91 -15.75 -3.20
C GLY A 71 -2.94 -14.78 -2.63
N PHE A 72 -4.16 -15.24 -2.48
CA PHE A 72 -5.27 -14.46 -1.91
C PHE A 72 -6.38 -15.38 -1.42
N LEU A 73 -7.15 -14.91 -0.45
CA LEU A 73 -8.39 -15.56 -0.06
C LEU A 73 -9.41 -15.50 -1.22
N HIS A 74 -10.08 -16.58 -1.49
CA HIS A 74 -11.07 -16.68 -2.57
C HIS A 74 -12.39 -17.22 -2.04
N ASN A 75 -13.48 -16.51 -2.28
CA ASN A 75 -14.84 -16.85 -1.85
C ASN A 75 -14.97 -17.22 -0.36
N GLY A 76 -14.07 -16.74 0.51
CA GLY A 76 -14.05 -17.01 1.93
C GLY A 76 -13.86 -18.49 2.32
N THR A 77 -13.35 -19.34 1.41
CA THR A 77 -13.24 -20.79 1.62
C THR A 77 -11.82 -21.34 1.61
N GLY A 78 -10.89 -20.64 1.00
CA GLY A 78 -9.50 -21.08 0.90
C GLY A 78 -8.63 -20.09 0.16
N ILE A 79 -7.38 -20.44 -0.06
CA ILE A 79 -6.39 -19.62 -0.78
C ILE A 79 -6.31 -20.11 -2.22
N ALA A 80 -6.47 -19.19 -3.16
CA ALA A 80 -6.12 -19.33 -4.57
C ALA A 80 -4.87 -18.51 -4.89
N SER A 81 -4.27 -18.71 -6.05
CA SER A 81 -3.06 -17.97 -6.44
C SER A 81 -3.00 -17.74 -7.93
N VAL A 82 -2.35 -16.64 -8.30
CA VAL A 82 -1.77 -16.42 -9.62
C VAL A 82 -0.25 -16.38 -9.51
N LEU A 83 0.44 -16.61 -10.62
CA LEU A 83 1.89 -16.47 -10.72
C LEU A 83 2.27 -15.49 -11.81
N THR A 84 3.45 -14.90 -11.68
CA THR A 84 3.98 -13.96 -12.66
C THR A 84 5.50 -14.11 -12.77
N ASP A 85 6.03 -13.85 -13.96
CA ASP A 85 7.47 -13.77 -14.26
C ASP A 85 7.94 -12.35 -14.53
N ASP A 86 7.02 -11.38 -14.58
CA ASP A 86 7.31 -9.99 -14.95
C ASP A 86 6.56 -8.91 -14.15
N LEU A 87 5.70 -9.29 -13.19
CA LEU A 87 4.78 -8.39 -12.45
C LEU A 87 3.77 -7.63 -13.35
N VAL A 88 3.64 -8.04 -14.60
CA VAL A 88 2.76 -7.43 -15.61
C VAL A 88 1.65 -8.41 -16.00
N HIS A 89 2.05 -9.65 -16.32
CA HIS A 89 1.14 -10.70 -16.74
C HIS A 89 0.99 -11.75 -15.64
N TYR A 90 -0.24 -12.18 -15.44
CA TYR A 90 -0.58 -13.14 -14.39
C TYR A 90 -1.24 -14.38 -14.98
N TYR A 91 -0.88 -15.53 -14.43
CA TYR A 91 -1.36 -16.83 -14.84
C TYR A 91 -2.00 -17.54 -13.65
N ASP A 92 -3.21 -18.05 -13.83
CA ASP A 92 -3.88 -18.81 -12.78
C ASP A 92 -3.07 -20.08 -12.45
N VAL A 93 -2.66 -20.26 -11.20
CA VAL A 93 -1.94 -21.47 -10.75
C VAL A 93 -2.79 -22.70 -10.95
N ASN A 94 -4.08 -22.59 -10.66
CA ASN A 94 -5.08 -23.61 -10.89
C ASN A 94 -6.17 -23.13 -11.86
N PRO A 95 -6.61 -23.98 -12.81
CA PRO A 95 -7.68 -23.62 -13.74
C PRO A 95 -8.95 -23.14 -13.03
N ASN A 96 -9.60 -22.14 -13.61
CA ASN A 96 -10.86 -21.58 -13.12
C ASN A 96 -10.77 -20.96 -11.71
N GLY A 97 -9.58 -20.55 -11.24
CA GLY A 97 -9.37 -19.99 -9.90
C GLY A 97 -9.60 -20.98 -8.77
N ASN A 98 -9.39 -22.28 -9.03
CA ASN A 98 -9.44 -23.31 -8.00
C ASN A 98 -8.38 -23.06 -6.92
N TYR A 99 -8.68 -23.54 -5.71
CA TYR A 99 -7.85 -23.30 -4.54
C TYR A 99 -6.55 -24.11 -4.55
N SER A 100 -5.49 -23.51 -4.00
CA SER A 100 -4.26 -24.20 -3.63
C SER A 100 -4.34 -24.85 -2.24
N ILE A 101 -5.21 -24.33 -1.37
CA ILE A 101 -5.54 -24.92 -0.06
C ILE A 101 -6.96 -24.55 0.34
N VAL A 102 -7.71 -25.47 0.93
CA VAL A 102 -9.08 -25.25 1.42
C VAL A 102 -9.27 -25.84 2.81
N ALA A 103 -10.27 -25.38 3.53
CA ALA A 103 -10.69 -25.93 4.82
C ALA A 103 -11.11 -27.42 4.74
N GLY A 104 -11.27 -28.06 5.89
CA GLY A 104 -11.78 -29.43 6.04
C GLY A 104 -10.77 -30.43 6.56
N GLY A 105 -9.58 -30.01 6.98
CA GLY A 105 -8.62 -30.82 7.69
C GLY A 105 -8.94 -30.95 9.19
N PRO A 106 -8.18 -31.78 9.93
CA PRO A 106 -8.35 -31.91 11.38
C PRO A 106 -8.12 -30.61 12.14
N ASN A 107 -7.17 -29.77 11.69
CA ASN A 107 -6.80 -28.51 12.32
C ASN A 107 -7.70 -27.35 11.87
N ASP A 108 -8.26 -27.42 10.67
CA ASP A 108 -9.04 -26.37 10.05
C ASP A 108 -10.41 -26.87 9.54
N PRO A 109 -11.24 -27.47 10.41
CA PRO A 109 -12.52 -28.02 9.99
C PRO A 109 -13.49 -26.95 9.45
N VAL A 110 -13.29 -25.67 9.77
CA VAL A 110 -14.20 -24.57 9.47
C VAL A 110 -13.66 -23.66 8.37
N ALA A 111 -12.42 -23.16 8.51
CA ALA A 111 -11.84 -22.22 7.56
C ALA A 111 -10.30 -22.32 7.52
N VAL A 112 -9.73 -21.88 6.40
CA VAL A 112 -8.34 -21.50 6.21
C VAL A 112 -8.32 -19.98 6.08
N PHE A 113 -7.60 -19.29 6.98
CA PHE A 113 -7.33 -17.86 6.89
C PHE A 113 -5.92 -17.61 6.39
N ASP A 114 -5.47 -16.38 6.43
CA ASP A 114 -4.21 -15.93 5.89
C ASP A 114 -3.00 -16.66 6.44
N GLY A 115 -1.92 -16.58 5.69
CA GLY A 115 -0.64 -17.12 6.05
C GLY A 115 0.49 -16.60 5.19
N SER A 116 1.70 -17.02 5.52
CA SER A 116 2.92 -16.62 4.84
C SER A 116 3.80 -17.81 4.52
N VAL A 117 4.50 -17.78 3.38
CA VAL A 117 5.31 -18.90 2.88
C VAL A 117 6.78 -18.71 3.25
N ILE A 118 7.39 -19.78 3.79
CA ILE A 118 8.83 -19.98 3.87
C ILE A 118 9.27 -20.58 2.54
N PRO A 119 10.05 -19.88 1.69
CA PRO A 119 10.33 -20.33 0.32
C PRO A 119 11.10 -21.66 0.24
N SER A 120 11.92 -21.96 1.25
CA SER A 120 12.67 -23.21 1.39
C SER A 120 12.50 -23.75 2.81
N GLY A 121 11.29 -24.22 3.13
CA GLY A 121 10.92 -24.73 4.45
C GLY A 121 11.10 -26.24 4.57
N VAL A 122 10.05 -26.95 4.97
CA VAL A 122 10.07 -28.41 5.17
C VAL A 122 10.52 -29.12 3.89
N ASP A 123 11.46 -30.04 4.01
CA ASP A 123 12.10 -30.75 2.89
C ASP A 123 12.73 -29.81 1.83
N GLY A 124 13.04 -28.56 2.20
CA GLY A 124 13.53 -27.55 1.27
C GLY A 124 12.47 -27.07 0.25
N LYS A 125 11.19 -27.26 0.54
CA LYS A 125 10.05 -26.89 -0.30
C LYS A 125 9.33 -25.66 0.22
N PRO A 126 8.61 -24.92 -0.62
CA PRO A 126 7.77 -23.83 -0.15
C PRO A 126 6.76 -24.37 0.86
N THR A 127 6.81 -23.79 2.06
CA THR A 127 6.03 -24.22 3.23
C THR A 127 5.20 -23.04 3.73
N LEU A 128 3.89 -23.21 3.72
CA LEU A 128 2.92 -22.24 4.20
C LEU A 128 2.66 -22.45 5.69
N LEU A 129 2.91 -21.41 6.50
CA LEU A 129 2.39 -21.25 7.85
C LEU A 129 1.10 -20.45 7.74
N TYR A 130 -0.05 -21.00 8.15
CA TYR A 130 -1.36 -20.39 7.96
C TYR A 130 -2.24 -20.52 9.19
N THR A 131 -3.23 -19.64 9.30
CA THR A 131 -4.23 -19.73 10.36
C THR A 131 -5.28 -20.78 10.03
N SER A 132 -5.30 -21.84 10.83
CA SER A 132 -6.27 -22.93 10.80
C SER A 132 -7.40 -22.64 11.78
N VAL A 133 -8.65 -22.56 11.28
CA VAL A 133 -9.82 -22.14 12.05
C VAL A 133 -10.68 -23.33 12.42
N SER A 134 -10.89 -23.52 13.73
CA SER A 134 -11.67 -24.64 14.29
C SER A 134 -13.10 -24.26 14.66
N SER A 135 -13.39 -22.97 14.88
CA SER A 135 -14.74 -22.49 15.22
C SER A 135 -14.95 -21.03 14.86
N LEU A 136 -16.21 -20.66 14.55
CA LEU A 136 -16.71 -19.32 14.30
C LEU A 136 -17.95 -19.04 15.17
N PRO A 137 -18.33 -17.79 15.44
CA PRO A 137 -17.74 -16.55 14.93
C PRO A 137 -16.47 -16.13 15.66
N ILE A 138 -15.59 -15.41 14.96
CA ILE A 138 -14.41 -14.73 15.47
C ILE A 138 -14.57 -13.25 15.17
N HIS A 139 -14.45 -12.41 16.19
CA HIS A 139 -14.45 -10.95 16.06
C HIS A 139 -13.89 -10.33 17.33
N TRP A 140 -13.12 -9.27 17.23
CA TRP A 140 -12.46 -8.63 18.37
C TRP A 140 -13.40 -8.10 19.47
N THR A 141 -14.70 -7.91 19.17
CA THR A 141 -15.72 -7.55 20.15
C THR A 141 -16.32 -8.72 20.91
N LEU A 142 -15.97 -9.95 20.55
CA LEU A 142 -16.50 -11.17 21.15
C LEU A 142 -15.48 -11.77 22.13
N PRO A 143 -15.93 -12.50 23.17
CA PRO A 143 -15.02 -13.31 23.97
C PRO A 143 -14.26 -14.31 23.09
N TYR A 144 -12.94 -14.34 23.23
CA TYR A 144 -12.10 -15.21 22.43
C TYR A 144 -12.22 -16.69 22.91
N VAL A 145 -12.44 -17.58 21.95
CA VAL A 145 -12.43 -19.03 22.21
C VAL A 145 -11.03 -19.56 21.93
N ARG A 146 -10.28 -19.93 22.98
CA ARG A 146 -8.91 -20.41 22.82
C ARG A 146 -8.83 -21.63 21.90
N GLY A 147 -7.86 -21.60 20.96
CA GLY A 147 -7.70 -22.61 19.93
C GLY A 147 -8.69 -22.53 18.77
N SER A 148 -9.57 -21.49 18.72
CA SER A 148 -10.39 -21.23 17.53
C SER A 148 -9.54 -20.82 16.33
N GLU A 149 -8.44 -20.13 16.57
CA GLU A 149 -7.39 -19.78 15.62
C GLU A 149 -6.08 -20.42 16.10
N SER A 150 -5.49 -21.25 15.26
CA SER A 150 -4.21 -21.90 15.52
C SER A 150 -3.36 -21.83 14.24
N GLN A 151 -2.03 -22.01 14.37
CA GLN A 151 -1.16 -21.94 13.20
C GLN A 151 -0.72 -23.33 12.79
N SER A 152 -0.92 -23.67 11.51
CA SER A 152 -0.64 -24.98 10.93
C SER A 152 0.29 -24.88 9.71
N LEU A 153 0.92 -25.99 9.34
CA LEU A 153 1.84 -26.07 8.20
C LEU A 153 1.23 -26.86 7.03
N ALA A 154 1.50 -26.37 5.83
CA ALA A 154 1.23 -27.07 4.58
C ALA A 154 2.38 -26.87 3.59
N VAL A 155 2.69 -27.89 2.79
CA VAL A 155 3.85 -27.90 1.88
C VAL A 155 3.39 -28.12 0.46
N THR A 156 3.99 -27.40 -0.49
CA THR A 156 3.76 -27.65 -1.91
C THR A 156 4.93 -28.39 -2.55
N TYR A 157 4.59 -29.43 -3.32
CA TYR A 157 5.55 -30.24 -4.11
C TYR A 157 5.30 -30.09 -5.62
N ASP A 158 4.28 -29.32 -6.03
CA ASP A 158 3.79 -29.24 -7.41
C ASP A 158 3.73 -27.80 -7.95
N GLY A 159 4.58 -26.92 -7.41
CA GLY A 159 4.68 -25.53 -7.86
C GLY A 159 3.48 -24.68 -7.43
N GLY A 160 3.01 -24.85 -6.21
CA GLY A 160 1.95 -24.06 -5.62
C GLY A 160 0.52 -24.46 -6.00
N LYS A 161 0.35 -25.53 -6.82
CA LYS A 161 -0.98 -26.01 -7.19
C LYS A 161 -1.75 -26.55 -6.00
N ASN A 162 -1.05 -27.31 -5.14
CA ASN A 162 -1.62 -27.80 -3.89
C ASN A 162 -0.63 -27.59 -2.75
N PHE A 163 -1.11 -27.02 -1.66
CA PHE A 163 -0.44 -27.07 -0.37
C PHE A 163 -0.99 -28.23 0.44
N THR A 164 -0.20 -29.31 0.55
CA THR A 164 -0.55 -30.52 1.30
C THR A 164 -0.36 -30.23 2.80
N LYS A 165 -1.43 -30.26 3.56
CA LYS A 165 -1.44 -30.08 5.02
C LYS A 165 -0.63 -31.18 5.70
N LEU A 166 0.28 -30.82 6.59
CA LEU A 166 0.99 -31.78 7.41
C LEU A 166 0.01 -32.46 8.38
N GLN A 167 0.17 -33.77 8.55
CA GLN A 167 -0.70 -34.57 9.43
C GLN A 167 -0.17 -34.56 10.88
N ILE A 168 0.01 -33.35 11.40
CA ILE A 168 0.46 -33.05 12.76
C ILE A 168 -0.52 -32.09 13.43
N PRO A 169 -0.53 -31.96 14.76
CA PRO A 169 -1.24 -30.87 15.44
C PRO A 169 -0.76 -29.50 14.95
N PRO A 170 -1.55 -28.42 15.17
CA PRO A 170 -1.07 -27.08 14.89
C PRO A 170 0.26 -26.80 15.60
N VAL A 171 1.23 -26.20 14.89
CA VAL A 171 2.57 -25.89 15.44
C VAL A 171 2.54 -24.75 16.44
N ILE A 172 1.51 -23.89 16.38
CA ILE A 172 1.16 -22.92 17.43
C ILE A 172 -0.34 -23.11 17.70
N PRO A 173 -0.70 -23.91 18.72
CA PRO A 173 -2.07 -24.40 18.88
C PRO A 173 -3.05 -23.37 19.44
N GLU A 174 -2.57 -22.36 20.16
CA GLU A 174 -3.39 -21.32 20.79
C GLU A 174 -2.53 -20.13 21.21
N PRO A 175 -3.12 -18.98 21.56
CA PRO A 175 -2.40 -17.84 22.11
C PRO A 175 -1.62 -18.18 23.37
N PRO A 176 -0.56 -17.43 23.72
CA PRO A 176 0.22 -17.64 24.95
C PRO A 176 -0.67 -17.69 26.19
N ALA A 177 -0.31 -18.56 27.15
CA ALA A 177 -1.09 -18.75 28.36
C ALA A 177 -1.25 -17.43 29.16
N GLY A 178 -2.47 -17.16 29.61
CA GLY A 178 -2.78 -15.98 30.43
C GLY A 178 -3.11 -14.71 29.64
N LEU A 179 -2.95 -14.71 28.32
CA LEU A 179 -3.37 -13.57 27.47
C LEU A 179 -4.84 -13.71 27.05
N ASP A 180 -5.61 -12.64 27.24
CA ASP A 180 -7.00 -12.51 26.81
C ASP A 180 -7.02 -11.76 25.46
N VAL A 181 -6.80 -12.51 24.36
CA VAL A 181 -6.59 -11.95 23.03
C VAL A 181 -7.90 -11.56 22.35
N THR A 182 -7.84 -10.55 21.48
CA THR A 182 -8.94 -10.13 20.59
C THR A 182 -8.97 -10.91 19.29
N GLY A 183 -7.82 -11.42 18.84
CA GLY A 183 -7.58 -12.25 17.66
C GLY A 183 -6.21 -12.88 17.76
N PHE A 184 -5.97 -13.94 16.96
CA PHE A 184 -4.69 -14.65 16.94
C PHE A 184 -4.47 -15.30 15.57
N ARG A 185 -4.24 -14.48 14.52
CA ARG A 185 -4.26 -14.92 13.11
C ARG A 185 -3.22 -14.25 12.26
N ASP A 186 -3.17 -14.67 11.00
CA ASP A 186 -2.39 -14.08 9.92
C ASP A 186 -0.87 -14.10 10.20
N PRO A 187 -0.28 -15.31 10.39
CA PRO A 187 1.13 -15.43 10.68
C PRO A 187 1.97 -14.92 9.50
N TYR A 188 2.91 -14.01 9.79
CA TYR A 188 3.86 -13.54 8.80
C TYR A 188 5.27 -13.98 9.14
N VAL A 189 5.88 -14.83 8.28
CA VAL A 189 7.23 -15.34 8.48
C VAL A 189 8.29 -14.43 7.85
N PHE A 190 9.35 -14.14 8.59
CA PHE A 190 10.45 -13.27 8.19
C PHE A 190 11.78 -13.66 8.82
N GLN A 191 12.87 -13.09 8.32
CA GLN A 191 14.21 -13.15 8.89
C GLN A 191 14.67 -11.73 9.20
N ASN A 192 15.45 -11.54 10.26
CA ASN A 192 15.93 -10.23 10.65
C ASN A 192 17.27 -10.35 11.37
N VAL A 193 18.32 -9.76 10.81
CA VAL A 193 19.69 -9.85 11.33
C VAL A 193 19.84 -9.20 12.70
N GLU A 194 19.13 -8.09 12.95
CA GLU A 194 19.16 -7.40 14.23
C GLU A 194 18.52 -8.25 15.34
N LEU A 195 17.44 -8.99 15.02
CA LEU A 195 16.86 -9.98 15.95
C LEU A 195 17.81 -11.14 16.22
N ASP A 196 18.46 -11.70 15.18
CA ASP A 196 19.45 -12.77 15.36
C ASP A 196 20.56 -12.34 16.32
N GLN A 197 21.08 -11.14 16.14
CA GLN A 197 22.11 -10.55 17.00
C GLN A 197 21.62 -10.27 18.44
N SER A 198 20.42 -9.71 18.56
CA SER A 198 19.85 -9.35 19.87
C SER A 198 19.52 -10.56 20.75
N LEU A 199 19.20 -11.70 20.11
CA LEU A 199 18.80 -12.94 20.78
C LEU A 199 19.92 -13.99 20.82
N ASP A 200 21.13 -13.66 20.33
CA ASP A 200 22.27 -14.60 20.19
C ASP A 200 21.91 -15.85 19.36
N ASN A 201 21.08 -15.64 18.32
CA ASN A 201 20.64 -16.68 17.40
C ASN A 201 21.60 -16.82 16.21
N ALA A 202 21.51 -17.96 15.52
CA ALA A 202 22.19 -18.15 14.25
C ALA A 202 21.61 -17.19 13.18
N GLU A 203 22.48 -16.65 12.32
CA GLU A 203 22.06 -15.83 11.21
C GLU A 203 21.10 -16.60 10.29
N GLY A 204 19.98 -15.96 9.94
CA GLY A 204 18.95 -16.54 9.11
C GLY A 204 17.89 -17.34 9.86
N THR A 205 17.79 -17.14 11.18
CA THR A 205 16.69 -17.69 11.98
C THR A 205 15.34 -17.19 11.47
N TRP A 206 14.36 -18.08 11.39
CA TRP A 206 13.01 -17.71 11.01
C TRP A 206 12.18 -17.27 12.21
N TYR A 207 11.53 -16.15 12.08
CA TYR A 207 10.57 -15.59 13.02
C TYR A 207 9.18 -15.55 12.39
N THR A 208 8.16 -15.47 13.22
CA THR A 208 6.80 -15.10 12.79
C THR A 208 6.18 -14.14 13.78
N ILE A 209 5.49 -13.14 13.28
CA ILE A 209 4.50 -12.39 14.04
C ILE A 209 3.12 -12.98 13.78
N ILE A 210 2.26 -12.94 14.77
CA ILE A 210 0.84 -13.27 14.68
C ILE A 210 0.07 -12.02 15.07
N SER A 211 -0.84 -11.58 14.23
CA SER A 211 -1.65 -10.38 14.43
C SER A 211 -2.81 -10.62 15.41
N GLY A 212 -3.24 -9.57 16.09
CA GLY A 212 -4.35 -9.61 17.04
C GLY A 212 -4.38 -8.40 17.95
N GLY A 213 -4.50 -8.65 19.24
CA GLY A 213 -4.50 -7.66 20.31
C GLY A 213 -4.95 -8.28 21.63
N LEU A 214 -5.10 -7.45 22.65
CA LEU A 214 -5.54 -7.84 23.99
C LEU A 214 -6.80 -7.07 24.38
N HIS A 215 -7.81 -7.77 24.90
CA HIS A 215 -9.04 -7.14 25.37
C HIS A 215 -8.76 -6.07 26.44
N ASN A 216 -9.38 -4.92 26.29
CA ASN A 216 -9.25 -3.75 27.19
C ASN A 216 -7.84 -3.12 27.26
N ILE A 217 -6.90 -3.58 26.43
CA ILE A 217 -5.54 -3.02 26.30
C ILE A 217 -5.41 -2.35 24.95
N GLY A 218 -5.46 -3.13 23.87
CA GLY A 218 -5.34 -2.63 22.51
C GLY A 218 -4.81 -3.66 21.52
N PRO A 219 -4.60 -3.25 20.27
CA PRO A 219 -4.09 -4.12 19.23
C PRO A 219 -2.61 -4.44 19.46
N GLY A 220 -2.15 -5.57 18.92
CA GLY A 220 -0.76 -6.01 19.05
C GLY A 220 -0.38 -7.16 18.16
N MET A 221 0.90 -7.50 18.18
CA MET A 221 1.51 -8.61 17.44
C MET A 221 2.31 -9.49 18.39
N PHE A 222 2.18 -10.79 18.23
CA PHE A 222 2.86 -11.80 19.07
C PHE A 222 4.03 -12.38 18.30
N LEU A 223 5.26 -12.23 18.84
CA LEU A 223 6.49 -12.69 18.21
C LEU A 223 6.81 -14.12 18.62
N TYR A 224 7.14 -14.95 17.63
CA TYR A 224 7.64 -16.31 17.81
C TYR A 224 8.91 -16.54 17.00
N GLN A 225 9.77 -17.44 17.51
CA GLN A 225 10.99 -17.92 16.88
C GLN A 225 10.84 -19.39 16.53
N ASN A 226 11.25 -19.78 15.32
CA ASN A 226 11.41 -21.18 14.99
C ASN A 226 12.64 -21.77 15.69
N THR A 227 12.46 -22.93 16.36
CA THR A 227 13.52 -23.62 17.09
C THR A 227 13.85 -25.02 16.57
N SER A 228 13.20 -25.42 15.44
CA SER A 228 13.42 -26.74 14.86
C SER A 228 13.58 -26.68 13.33
N PRO A 229 14.40 -27.57 12.74
CA PRO A 229 14.67 -27.55 11.31
C PRO A 229 13.48 -28.00 10.44
N ASP A 230 12.49 -28.65 11.03
CA ASP A 230 11.23 -29.08 10.40
C ASP A 230 10.10 -28.05 10.56
N TYR A 231 10.37 -26.92 11.22
CA TYR A 231 9.42 -25.84 11.51
C TYR A 231 8.22 -26.26 12.38
N GLU A 232 8.31 -27.37 13.08
CA GLU A 232 7.26 -27.88 13.96
C GLU A 232 7.27 -27.25 15.36
N GLN A 233 8.37 -26.56 15.75
CA GLN A 233 8.53 -25.98 17.08
C GLN A 233 8.77 -24.48 17.00
N TRP A 234 7.86 -23.73 17.63
CA TRP A 234 7.91 -22.27 17.72
C TRP A 234 7.88 -21.82 19.18
N GLN A 235 8.83 -21.00 19.54
CA GLN A 235 8.95 -20.42 20.89
C GLN A 235 8.37 -19.01 20.90
N TYR A 236 7.44 -18.73 21.82
CA TYR A 236 6.94 -17.38 22.07
C TYR A 236 8.04 -16.52 22.70
N LEU A 237 8.27 -15.32 22.16
CA LEU A 237 9.29 -14.36 22.61
C LEU A 237 8.70 -13.12 23.29
N GLY A 238 7.38 -12.90 23.22
CA GLY A 238 6.71 -11.72 23.74
C GLY A 238 5.89 -10.98 22.68
N GLU A 239 5.33 -9.84 23.07
CA GLU A 239 4.67 -8.94 22.15
C GLU A 239 5.74 -8.19 21.34
N TRP A 240 5.63 -8.24 20.00
CA TRP A 240 6.55 -7.54 19.11
C TRP A 240 6.31 -6.04 19.10
N PHE A 241 5.04 -5.65 18.99
CA PHE A 241 4.57 -4.29 18.97
C PHE A 241 3.13 -4.24 19.42
N HIS A 242 2.80 -3.28 20.24
CA HIS A 242 1.43 -3.06 20.72
C HIS A 242 1.18 -1.57 20.95
N GLU A 243 -0.09 -1.17 20.90
CA GLU A 243 -0.52 0.21 21.16
C GLU A 243 -1.78 0.22 22.01
N PRO A 244 -2.02 1.26 22.81
CA PRO A 244 -3.29 1.39 23.51
C PRO A 244 -4.48 1.44 22.53
N ALA A 245 -5.60 0.85 22.94
CA ALA A 245 -6.80 0.80 22.12
C ALA A 245 -7.21 2.19 21.60
N ASN A 246 -7.36 2.27 20.28
CA ASN A 246 -7.78 3.47 19.57
C ASN A 246 -6.87 4.70 19.77
N SER A 247 -5.61 4.49 20.18
CA SER A 247 -4.60 5.54 20.24
C SER A 247 -4.15 5.99 18.85
N THR A 248 -3.34 7.05 18.79
CA THR A 248 -2.81 7.61 17.55
C THR A 248 -1.31 7.86 17.67
N TRP A 249 -0.60 7.84 16.55
CA TRP A 249 0.75 8.37 16.46
C TRP A 249 0.70 9.90 16.40
N GLY A 250 1.36 10.56 17.36
CA GLY A 250 1.26 12.01 17.47
C GLY A 250 -0.21 12.47 17.64
N ASN A 251 -0.64 13.41 16.81
CA ASN A 251 -2.01 13.91 16.79
C ASN A 251 -2.98 13.10 15.91
N GLY A 252 -2.50 12.03 15.28
CA GLY A 252 -3.30 11.17 14.39
C GLY A 252 -3.51 11.70 12.97
N ASP A 253 -3.05 12.89 12.66
CA ASP A 253 -3.23 13.49 11.33
C ASP A 253 -2.54 12.68 10.21
N TRP A 254 -1.42 12.03 10.53
CA TRP A 254 -0.57 11.30 9.58
C TRP A 254 -0.69 9.78 9.66
N SER A 255 -1.30 9.25 10.73
CA SER A 255 -1.39 7.81 11.00
C SER A 255 -2.81 7.28 11.15
N LYS A 256 -3.83 8.13 11.24
CA LYS A 256 -5.15 7.72 11.74
C LYS A 256 -5.02 7.10 13.14
N VAL A 257 -5.93 6.18 13.50
CA VAL A 257 -5.96 5.46 14.79
C VAL A 257 -5.37 4.06 14.63
N PHE A 258 -4.79 3.53 15.71
CA PHE A 258 -4.30 2.14 15.77
C PHE A 258 -5.42 1.11 15.99
N GLY A 259 -6.64 1.55 16.28
CA GLY A 259 -7.81 0.69 16.41
C GLY A 259 -7.82 -0.19 17.65
N TYR A 260 -8.42 -1.37 17.52
CA TYR A 260 -8.67 -2.31 18.62
C TYR A 260 -8.07 -3.70 18.36
N ASN A 261 -7.86 -4.07 17.13
CA ASN A 261 -7.28 -5.32 16.69
C ASN A 261 -6.47 -5.10 15.40
N TRP A 262 -5.41 -5.89 15.22
CA TRP A 262 -4.64 -5.90 13.98
C TRP A 262 -4.79 -7.22 13.25
N GLU A 263 -4.69 -7.16 11.93
CA GLU A 263 -4.73 -8.27 10.99
C GLU A 263 -3.61 -8.13 9.96
N THR A 264 -3.31 -9.17 9.23
CA THR A 264 -2.39 -9.19 8.06
C THR A 264 -1.17 -8.27 8.18
N SER A 265 -0.51 -8.29 9.34
CA SER A 265 0.68 -7.49 9.56
C SER A 265 1.91 -8.15 8.91
N ASN A 266 2.79 -7.34 8.31
CA ASN A 266 4.04 -7.82 7.72
C ASN A 266 5.23 -7.09 8.32
N VAL A 267 6.36 -7.78 8.50
CA VAL A 267 7.64 -7.22 9.00
C VAL A 267 8.74 -7.46 7.96
N PHE A 268 9.47 -6.40 7.60
CA PHE A 268 10.52 -6.46 6.59
C PHE A 268 11.57 -5.36 6.81
N GLY A 269 12.78 -5.55 6.30
CA GLY A 269 13.84 -4.55 6.32
C GLY A 269 13.89 -3.77 5.00
N LEU A 270 14.08 -2.45 5.07
CA LEU A 270 14.28 -1.59 3.90
C LEU A 270 15.51 -0.70 4.04
N ASP A 271 16.13 -0.43 2.91
CA ASP A 271 17.07 0.68 2.70
C ASP A 271 16.64 1.55 1.51
N ARG A 272 17.52 2.41 1.03
CA ARG A 272 17.22 3.32 -0.10
C ARG A 272 17.11 2.61 -1.46
N GLU A 273 17.64 1.39 -1.56
CA GLU A 273 17.62 0.60 -2.80
C GLU A 273 16.45 -0.40 -2.86
N GLY A 274 15.81 -0.67 -1.70
CA GLY A 274 14.68 -1.60 -1.60
C GLY A 274 14.77 -2.51 -0.37
N TYR A 275 14.54 -3.82 -0.56
CA TYR A 275 14.61 -4.78 0.52
C TYR A 275 16.04 -5.03 0.98
N SER A 276 16.24 -5.02 2.31
CA SER A 276 17.54 -5.29 2.91
C SER A 276 17.38 -6.03 4.24
N TYR A 277 18.06 -7.16 4.40
CA TYR A 277 18.08 -7.91 5.68
C TYR A 277 18.70 -7.12 6.83
N THR A 278 19.55 -6.15 6.52
CA THR A 278 20.21 -5.25 7.48
C THR A 278 19.62 -3.85 7.46
N GLY A 279 18.54 -3.64 6.69
CA GLY A 279 17.84 -2.36 6.59
C GLY A 279 17.03 -2.04 7.83
N SER A 280 16.56 -0.80 7.91
CA SER A 280 15.66 -0.40 9.00
C SER A 280 14.41 -1.27 9.02
N PRO A 281 13.95 -1.73 10.18
CA PRO A 281 12.70 -2.47 10.30
C PRO A 281 11.49 -1.62 9.91
N PHE A 282 10.67 -2.14 9.03
CA PHE A 282 9.36 -1.61 8.63
C PHE A 282 8.30 -2.67 8.85
N MET A 283 7.05 -2.20 8.95
CA MET A 283 5.89 -3.08 8.97
C MET A 283 4.70 -2.44 8.27
N THR A 284 3.81 -3.26 7.71
CA THR A 284 2.45 -2.89 7.34
C THR A 284 1.48 -3.47 8.34
N ILE A 285 0.38 -2.78 8.59
CA ILE A 285 -0.57 -3.10 9.65
C ILE A 285 -1.99 -2.87 9.12
N ALA A 286 -2.80 -3.90 9.08
CA ALA A 286 -4.24 -3.76 8.83
C ALA A 286 -4.96 -3.58 10.16
N VAL A 287 -5.83 -2.58 10.25
CA VAL A 287 -6.40 -2.08 11.49
C VAL A 287 -7.91 -2.21 11.51
N GLU A 288 -8.45 -2.86 12.52
CA GLU A 288 -9.88 -2.80 12.87
C GLU A 288 -10.13 -1.69 13.89
N SER A 289 -10.91 -0.64 13.50
CA SER A 289 -10.97 0.62 14.24
C SER A 289 -12.34 1.08 14.73
N SER A 290 -13.45 0.35 14.47
CA SER A 290 -14.79 0.77 14.90
C SER A 290 -15.71 -0.39 15.25
N TYR A 291 -16.60 -0.15 16.23
CA TYR A 291 -17.63 -1.11 16.64
C TYR A 291 -18.84 -1.16 15.71
N VAL A 292 -19.15 -0.05 15.06
CA VAL A 292 -20.40 0.12 14.32
C VAL A 292 -20.06 0.68 12.94
N PRO A 293 -20.59 0.10 11.87
CA PRO A 293 -20.53 0.72 10.56
C PRO A 293 -21.15 2.11 10.65
N ILE A 294 -20.35 3.14 10.41
CA ILE A 294 -20.84 4.53 10.46
C ILE A 294 -21.82 4.76 9.32
N GLN A 295 -21.56 4.11 8.18
CA GLN A 295 -22.48 4.00 7.05
C GLN A 295 -22.28 2.64 6.36
N PRO A 296 -23.33 2.03 5.80
CA PRO A 296 -23.22 0.74 5.12
C PRO A 296 -22.24 0.72 3.93
N SER A 297 -21.96 1.88 3.36
CA SER A 297 -21.09 2.06 2.18
C SER A 297 -19.66 2.47 2.53
N VAL A 298 -19.33 2.71 3.81
CA VAL A 298 -18.02 3.24 4.19
C VAL A 298 -17.28 2.20 5.01
N SER A 299 -16.16 1.73 4.49
CA SER A 299 -15.22 0.84 5.21
C SER A 299 -14.38 1.59 6.25
N SER A 300 -14.98 2.57 6.93
CA SER A 300 -14.35 3.34 8.02
C SER A 300 -13.98 2.49 9.25
N LEU A 301 -14.37 1.23 9.23
CA LEU A 301 -13.99 0.21 10.22
C LEU A 301 -12.51 -0.19 10.11
N HIS A 302 -11.85 0.11 9.00
CA HIS A 302 -10.54 -0.40 8.65
C HIS A 302 -9.61 0.73 8.23
N ALA A 303 -8.31 0.51 8.45
CA ALA A 303 -7.25 1.36 7.95
C ALA A 303 -6.04 0.51 7.59
N GLN A 304 -5.26 0.95 6.61
CA GLN A 304 -4.01 0.32 6.25
C GLN A 304 -2.86 1.25 6.62
N LEU A 305 -2.12 0.89 7.68
CA LEU A 305 -0.99 1.67 8.19
C LEU A 305 0.35 1.05 7.80
N TRP A 306 1.41 1.82 8.03
CA TRP A 306 2.78 1.33 8.08
C TRP A 306 3.51 1.99 9.26
N ALA A 307 4.52 1.32 9.80
CA ALA A 307 5.41 1.85 10.81
C ALA A 307 6.86 1.52 10.46
N ALA A 308 7.78 2.38 10.87
CA ALA A 308 9.22 2.14 10.81
C ALA A 308 9.86 2.51 12.15
N GLY A 309 10.94 1.81 12.51
CA GLY A 309 11.55 2.03 13.81
C GLY A 309 12.86 1.29 13.99
N GLY A 310 13.10 0.85 15.21
CA GLY A 310 14.22 0.01 15.62
C GLY A 310 13.81 -0.98 16.69
N LEU A 311 14.73 -1.84 17.08
CA LEU A 311 14.51 -2.79 18.16
C LEU A 311 14.95 -2.21 19.49
N SER A 312 14.21 -2.50 20.55
CA SER A 312 14.60 -2.26 21.93
C SER A 312 14.78 -3.58 22.66
N THR A 313 15.91 -3.73 23.31
CA THR A 313 16.22 -4.86 24.19
C THR A 313 16.58 -4.29 25.55
N ALA A 314 15.63 -4.18 26.46
CA ALA A 314 15.94 -3.87 27.85
C ALA A 314 16.52 -5.13 28.52
N GLU A 315 17.51 -4.98 29.45
CA GLU A 315 18.14 -6.10 30.12
C GLU A 315 17.10 -6.99 30.83
N GLY A 316 16.93 -8.22 30.32
CA GLY A 316 15.98 -9.21 30.88
C GLY A 316 14.54 -9.08 30.42
N GLU A 317 14.25 -8.22 29.46
CA GLU A 317 12.95 -8.01 28.85
C GLU A 317 12.90 -8.59 27.43
N ASN A 318 11.69 -8.71 26.89
CA ASN A 318 11.44 -9.17 25.52
C ASN A 318 12.01 -8.16 24.51
N VAL A 319 12.27 -8.62 23.28
CA VAL A 319 12.61 -7.73 22.18
C VAL A 319 11.34 -7.11 21.65
N GLU A 320 11.28 -5.78 21.65
CA GLU A 320 10.16 -5.01 21.18
C GLU A 320 10.54 -4.09 20.02
N PHE A 321 9.60 -3.85 19.11
CA PHE A 321 9.74 -2.83 18.07
C PHE A 321 9.32 -1.46 18.62
N VAL A 322 10.18 -0.47 18.43
CA VAL A 322 9.94 0.93 18.84
C VAL A 322 9.80 1.81 17.59
N PRO A 323 8.59 2.28 17.28
CA PRO A 323 8.38 3.11 16.10
C PRO A 323 9.04 4.49 16.23
N ASN A 324 9.53 5.01 15.12
CA ASN A 324 9.99 6.40 15.01
C ASN A 324 9.33 7.14 13.83
N MET A 325 8.59 6.44 13.00
CA MET A 325 7.70 6.96 11.96
C MET A 325 6.48 6.05 11.85
N VAL A 326 5.30 6.64 11.72
CA VAL A 326 4.06 5.92 11.39
C VAL A 326 3.28 6.71 10.37
N GLY A 327 2.75 6.04 9.37
CA GLY A 327 1.96 6.65 8.31
C GLY A 327 0.83 5.76 7.82
N VAL A 328 0.05 6.27 6.90
CA VAL A 328 -0.99 5.52 6.20
C VAL A 328 -0.40 4.94 4.93
N PHE A 329 -0.55 3.63 4.73
CA PHE A 329 -0.02 2.93 3.57
C PHE A 329 -0.86 3.17 2.31
N ASP A 330 -2.18 3.23 2.50
CA ASP A 330 -3.14 3.67 1.49
C ASP A 330 -4.28 4.43 2.19
N TRP A 331 -4.59 5.61 1.69
CA TRP A 331 -5.61 6.49 2.28
C TRP A 331 -7.03 6.11 1.89
N GLY A 332 -7.20 5.24 0.91
CA GLY A 332 -8.51 4.78 0.49
C GLY A 332 -9.29 4.10 1.63
N LEU A 333 -10.56 4.40 1.72
CA LEU A 333 -11.43 3.83 2.77
C LEU A 333 -11.70 2.34 2.53
N SER A 334 -11.56 1.89 1.29
CA SER A 334 -11.72 0.49 0.89
C SER A 334 -10.39 -0.27 0.74
N SER A 335 -9.25 0.37 1.04
CA SER A 335 -7.94 -0.28 0.99
C SER A 335 -7.63 -0.97 2.30
N TYR A 336 -7.31 -2.28 2.27
CA TYR A 336 -7.12 -3.09 3.47
C TYR A 336 -6.14 -4.26 3.24
N ALA A 337 -5.70 -4.88 4.33
CA ALA A 337 -4.97 -6.16 4.35
C ALA A 337 -3.74 -6.20 3.42
N ALA A 338 -2.88 -5.16 3.46
CA ALA A 338 -1.67 -5.16 2.64
C ALA A 338 -0.77 -6.34 3.00
N ALA A 339 -0.44 -7.18 2.02
CA ALA A 339 0.53 -8.24 2.18
C ALA A 339 1.62 -8.17 1.11
N GLY A 340 2.85 -8.50 1.51
CA GLY A 340 3.98 -8.48 0.60
C GLY A 340 5.02 -9.52 0.94
N LYS A 341 5.99 -9.66 0.03
CA LYS A 341 7.13 -10.57 0.21
C LYS A 341 8.35 -10.06 -0.53
N LEU A 342 9.50 -10.55 -0.10
CA LEU A 342 10.75 -10.39 -0.84
C LEU A 342 10.63 -10.96 -2.24
N LEU A 343 10.88 -10.11 -3.24
CA LEU A 343 11.17 -10.50 -4.61
C LEU A 343 12.69 -10.38 -4.81
N PRO A 344 13.43 -11.51 -4.80
CA PRO A 344 14.87 -11.47 -4.87
C PRO A 344 15.36 -11.03 -6.26
N LYS A 345 16.56 -10.48 -6.31
CA LYS A 345 17.23 -10.11 -7.58
C LYS A 345 17.43 -11.30 -8.53
N SER A 346 17.38 -12.53 -8.01
CA SER A 346 17.44 -13.77 -8.78
C SER A 346 16.09 -14.22 -9.36
N SER A 347 14.98 -13.56 -9.01
CA SER A 347 13.66 -13.84 -9.61
C SER A 347 13.66 -13.53 -11.11
N GLN A 348 12.71 -14.11 -11.85
CA GLN A 348 12.59 -13.85 -13.29
C GLN A 348 12.31 -12.36 -13.54
N ALA A 349 11.36 -11.76 -12.82
CA ALA A 349 11.02 -10.35 -12.94
C ALA A 349 12.23 -9.44 -12.64
N SER A 350 12.94 -9.65 -11.53
CA SER A 350 14.11 -8.85 -11.19
C SER A 350 15.28 -9.03 -12.16
N THR A 351 15.49 -10.25 -12.68
CA THR A 351 16.53 -10.52 -13.66
C THR A 351 16.26 -9.80 -14.99
N SER A 352 15.01 -9.78 -15.45
CA SER A 352 14.61 -9.11 -16.69
C SER A 352 14.78 -7.59 -16.62
N SER A 353 14.54 -6.99 -15.46
CA SER A 353 14.63 -5.54 -15.21
C SER A 353 15.97 -5.10 -14.60
N SER A 354 16.87 -6.04 -14.28
CA SER A 354 18.13 -5.78 -13.54
C SER A 354 17.87 -5.10 -12.18
N ALA A 355 16.77 -5.45 -11.51
CA ALA A 355 16.38 -4.88 -10.24
C ALA A 355 17.11 -5.55 -9.05
N PRO A 356 17.37 -4.82 -7.94
CA PRO A 356 17.89 -5.39 -6.71
C PRO A 356 16.85 -6.28 -6.00
N ASP A 357 17.17 -6.73 -4.79
CA ASP A 357 16.17 -7.35 -3.91
C ASP A 357 15.11 -6.31 -3.53
N ARG A 358 13.83 -6.64 -3.68
CA ARG A 358 12.70 -5.72 -3.48
C ARG A 358 11.65 -6.32 -2.58
N PHE A 359 10.94 -5.48 -1.86
CA PHE A 359 9.70 -5.88 -1.19
C PHE A 359 8.52 -5.47 -2.05
N ILE A 360 7.78 -6.45 -2.55
CA ILE A 360 6.59 -6.24 -3.38
C ILE A 360 5.36 -6.50 -2.54
N SER A 361 4.47 -5.52 -2.44
CA SER A 361 3.24 -5.56 -1.65
C SER A 361 2.01 -5.38 -2.54
N TYR A 362 0.96 -6.14 -2.24
CA TYR A 362 -0.39 -5.99 -2.79
C TYR A 362 -1.34 -5.57 -1.69
N VAL A 363 -2.39 -4.84 -2.04
CA VAL A 363 -3.42 -4.35 -1.12
C VAL A 363 -4.77 -4.80 -1.63
N TRP A 364 -5.64 -5.24 -0.75
CA TRP A 364 -7.01 -5.57 -1.10
C TRP A 364 -7.84 -4.30 -1.24
N LEU A 365 -8.43 -4.07 -2.41
CA LEU A 365 -9.47 -3.07 -2.61
C LEU A 365 -10.83 -3.74 -2.40
N THR A 366 -11.37 -3.57 -1.21
CA THR A 366 -12.66 -4.09 -0.75
C THR A 366 -13.80 -3.13 -1.11
N GLY A 367 -14.90 -3.15 -0.40
CA GLY A 367 -15.97 -2.15 -0.48
C GLY A 367 -17.26 -2.65 -1.10
N ASP A 368 -17.22 -3.62 -2.02
CA ASP A 368 -18.44 -4.12 -2.68
C ASP A 368 -19.32 -4.97 -1.74
N VAL A 369 -18.73 -5.62 -0.76
CA VAL A 369 -19.42 -6.49 0.20
C VAL A 369 -18.99 -6.27 1.63
N PHE A 370 -17.76 -5.82 1.83
CA PHE A 370 -17.17 -5.67 3.14
C PHE A 370 -17.85 -4.54 3.94
N GLY A 371 -18.25 -4.82 5.18
CA GLY A 371 -19.00 -3.86 6.00
C GLY A 371 -20.50 -3.81 5.72
N GLY A 372 -21.04 -4.72 4.91
CA GLY A 372 -22.47 -4.88 4.71
C GLY A 372 -23.08 -3.88 3.74
N VAL A 373 -22.40 -3.55 2.66
CA VAL A 373 -22.97 -2.75 1.57
C VAL A 373 -24.24 -3.42 1.05
N VAL A 374 -25.37 -2.83 1.36
CA VAL A 374 -26.68 -3.35 0.96
C VAL A 374 -27.06 -2.78 -0.41
N GLY A 375 -27.39 -3.67 -1.35
CA GLY A 375 -27.94 -3.27 -2.63
C GLY A 375 -26.92 -3.15 -3.77
N PHE A 376 -25.63 -3.42 -3.52
CA PHE A 376 -24.66 -3.53 -4.62
C PHE A 376 -25.03 -4.70 -5.54
N PRO A 377 -25.02 -4.53 -6.89
CA PRO A 377 -25.47 -5.54 -7.85
C PRO A 377 -24.41 -6.64 -8.07
N ALA A 378 -23.98 -7.30 -7.00
CA ALA A 378 -22.91 -8.30 -6.98
C ALA A 378 -23.19 -9.51 -7.89
N ALA A 379 -24.43 -9.99 -7.93
CA ALA A 379 -24.83 -11.11 -8.79
C ALA A 379 -24.77 -10.72 -10.27
N GLN A 380 -25.10 -9.48 -10.59
CA GLN A 380 -25.06 -8.96 -11.96
C GLN A 380 -23.60 -8.74 -12.40
N GLN A 381 -22.72 -8.29 -11.50
CA GLN A 381 -21.29 -8.13 -11.76
C GLN A 381 -20.56 -9.48 -11.84
N GLY A 382 -20.87 -10.45 -10.97
CA GLY A 382 -20.32 -11.81 -11.01
C GLY A 382 -18.87 -11.95 -10.52
N TRP A 383 -18.25 -10.86 -10.09
CA TRP A 383 -16.95 -10.77 -9.39
C TRP A 383 -17.02 -9.65 -8.36
N GLN A 384 -16.17 -9.69 -7.36
CA GLN A 384 -16.14 -8.67 -6.31
C GLN A 384 -14.72 -8.45 -5.82
N ASN A 385 -14.38 -7.18 -5.61
CA ASN A 385 -13.10 -6.72 -5.12
C ASN A 385 -11.93 -7.01 -6.08
N THR A 386 -10.73 -6.54 -5.75
CA THR A 386 -9.50 -6.76 -6.51
C THR A 386 -8.29 -6.54 -5.61
N LEU A 387 -7.12 -7.04 -5.99
CA LEU A 387 -5.87 -6.53 -5.43
C LEU A 387 -5.40 -5.34 -6.26
N LEU A 388 -4.92 -4.30 -5.58
CA LEU A 388 -4.31 -3.13 -6.19
C LEU A 388 -2.99 -3.47 -6.87
N LEU A 389 -2.45 -2.56 -7.66
CA LEU A 389 -1.19 -2.76 -8.37
C LEU A 389 -0.05 -3.16 -7.42
N PRO A 390 0.92 -3.98 -7.88
CA PRO A 390 2.10 -4.32 -7.09
C PRO A 390 2.87 -3.06 -6.72
N ARG A 391 3.13 -2.88 -5.42
CA ARG A 391 3.86 -1.73 -4.87
C ARG A 391 5.26 -2.14 -4.48
N GLU A 392 6.23 -1.37 -4.93
CA GLU A 392 7.64 -1.49 -4.58
C GLU A 392 7.95 -0.52 -3.44
N LEU A 393 8.51 -1.05 -2.34
CA LEU A 393 8.75 -0.30 -1.11
C LEU A 393 10.25 -0.08 -0.88
N TYR A 394 10.61 1.11 -0.41
CA TYR A 394 11.99 1.50 -0.10
C TYR A 394 12.05 2.67 0.89
N VAL A 395 13.23 3.01 1.40
CA VAL A 395 13.42 4.22 2.20
C VAL A 395 13.58 5.42 1.26
N LYS A 396 12.56 6.26 1.17
CA LYS A 396 12.58 7.49 0.39
C LYS A 396 13.24 8.61 1.16
N THR A 397 14.14 9.35 0.50
CA THR A 397 14.72 10.56 1.03
C THR A 397 14.16 11.81 0.35
N ILE A 398 13.97 12.87 1.13
CA ILE A 398 13.57 14.19 0.65
C ILE A 398 14.72 15.16 1.01
N PRO A 399 15.57 15.54 0.04
CA PRO A 399 16.72 16.37 0.29
C PRO A 399 16.36 17.86 0.39
N ASN A 400 17.26 18.65 0.98
CA ASN A 400 17.20 20.12 1.00
C ASN A 400 15.91 20.70 1.62
N VAL A 401 15.28 19.99 2.53
CA VAL A 401 14.09 20.47 3.21
C VAL A 401 14.46 21.57 4.19
N VAL A 402 13.75 22.70 4.15
CA VAL A 402 13.94 23.81 5.10
C VAL A 402 13.63 23.32 6.52
N ASN A 403 14.61 23.41 7.41
CA ASN A 403 14.44 23.03 8.81
C ASN A 403 13.55 24.03 9.55
N ASN A 404 12.27 23.76 9.59
CA ASN A 404 11.25 24.61 10.21
C ASN A 404 10.31 23.78 11.10
N ILE A 405 9.32 24.43 11.71
CA ILE A 405 8.39 23.77 12.64
C ILE A 405 7.62 22.60 12.00
N LEU A 406 7.36 22.63 10.69
CA LEU A 406 6.63 21.58 9.97
C LEU A 406 7.42 20.26 9.92
N VAL A 407 8.75 20.35 9.89
CA VAL A 407 9.66 19.20 9.90
C VAL A 407 9.71 18.54 11.28
N GLN A 408 9.51 19.31 12.34
CA GLN A 408 9.62 18.86 13.73
C GLN A 408 8.33 18.19 14.26
N GLU A 409 7.25 18.22 13.50
CA GLU A 409 6.03 17.51 13.88
C GLU A 409 6.25 16.00 13.85
N THR A 410 5.60 15.31 14.79
CA THR A 410 5.52 13.84 14.76
C THR A 410 4.62 13.42 13.62
N GLY A 411 5.19 12.72 12.63
CA GLY A 411 4.47 12.36 11.41
C GLY A 411 4.99 11.08 10.77
N SER A 412 4.70 10.94 9.48
CA SER A 412 5.17 9.83 8.65
C SER A 412 6.56 10.07 8.05
N TRP A 413 7.38 10.89 8.68
CA TRP A 413 8.75 11.21 8.30
C TRP A 413 9.63 11.41 9.53
N ARG A 414 10.94 11.29 9.32
CA ARG A 414 11.96 11.67 10.31
C ARG A 414 13.11 12.42 9.64
N VAL A 415 13.87 13.16 10.42
CA VAL A 415 15.15 13.71 9.96
C VAL A 415 16.16 12.56 9.86
N ALA A 416 16.82 12.44 8.71
CA ALA A 416 17.82 11.39 8.48
C ALA A 416 18.99 11.51 9.47
N ALA A 417 19.41 10.39 10.06
CA ALA A 417 20.45 10.38 11.10
C ALA A 417 21.80 10.97 10.64
N ASN A 418 22.12 10.82 9.35
CA ASN A 418 23.33 11.34 8.73
C ASN A 418 23.12 12.71 8.05
N SER A 419 21.98 13.34 8.29
CA SER A 419 21.74 14.68 7.76
C SER A 419 22.80 15.62 8.35
N THR A 420 23.78 16.00 7.50
CA THR A 420 24.65 17.12 7.84
C THR A 420 23.77 18.35 7.84
N SER A 421 23.24 18.70 9.00
CA SER A 421 22.48 19.94 9.17
C SER A 421 23.43 21.11 8.90
N THR A 422 23.50 21.53 7.64
CA THR A 422 24.14 22.80 7.28
C THR A 422 23.17 23.93 7.63
N GLY A 423 22.92 24.11 8.93
CA GLY A 423 22.16 25.23 9.53
C GLY A 423 20.67 25.29 9.16
N ASP A 424 20.33 25.47 7.89
CA ASP A 424 18.96 25.83 7.47
C ASP A 424 18.20 24.69 6.77
N CYS A 425 18.86 23.59 6.40
CA CYS A 425 18.26 22.46 5.70
C CYS A 425 18.53 21.13 6.39
N VAL A 426 17.62 20.19 6.17
CA VAL A 426 17.73 18.77 6.57
C VAL A 426 17.34 17.86 5.41
N GLU A 427 17.76 16.60 5.49
CA GLU A 427 17.23 15.50 4.68
C GLU A 427 16.19 14.79 5.52
N LEU A 428 15.02 14.51 4.94
CA LEU A 428 13.99 13.69 5.57
C LEU A 428 13.99 12.28 4.99
N GLU A 429 13.61 11.32 5.82
CA GLU A 429 13.31 9.94 5.42
C GLU A 429 11.84 9.63 5.68
N THR A 430 11.25 8.81 4.81
CA THR A 430 9.89 8.27 4.91
C THR A 430 9.79 6.94 4.17
N LEU A 431 8.65 6.25 4.24
CA LEU A 431 8.38 5.11 3.35
C LEU A 431 8.18 5.60 1.92
N GLY A 432 8.96 5.08 0.99
CA GLY A 432 8.74 5.18 -0.44
C GLY A 432 7.74 4.12 -0.90
N ILE A 433 6.75 4.55 -1.68
CA ILE A 433 5.70 3.67 -2.23
C ILE A 433 5.54 4.03 -3.70
N ASP A 434 6.03 3.17 -4.57
CA ASP A 434 5.85 3.31 -6.02
C ASP A 434 5.17 2.07 -6.61
N ILE A 435 4.57 2.20 -7.78
CA ILE A 435 4.14 1.05 -8.58
C ILE A 435 5.39 0.27 -8.97
N ALA A 436 5.36 -1.05 -8.90
CA ALA A 436 6.49 -1.89 -9.33
C ALA A 436 6.92 -1.49 -10.76
N ARG A 437 8.23 -1.38 -10.94
CA ARG A 437 8.85 -0.81 -12.16
C ARG A 437 8.31 -1.43 -13.44
N GLU A 438 8.24 -2.75 -13.51
CA GLU A 438 7.80 -3.48 -14.69
C GLU A 438 6.34 -3.16 -15.05
N THR A 439 5.49 -3.09 -14.03
CA THR A 439 4.08 -2.71 -14.18
C THR A 439 3.95 -1.27 -14.67
N TYR A 440 4.71 -0.34 -14.07
CA TYR A 440 4.70 1.06 -14.48
C TYR A 440 5.19 1.25 -15.91
N ASP A 441 6.29 0.58 -16.28
CA ASP A 441 6.85 0.64 -17.62
C ASP A 441 5.87 0.06 -18.66
N ALA A 442 5.22 -1.06 -18.36
CA ALA A 442 4.22 -1.66 -19.24
C ALA A 442 3.00 -0.74 -19.44
N MET A 443 2.48 -0.11 -18.37
CA MET A 443 1.38 0.85 -18.48
C MET A 443 1.76 2.07 -19.34
N THR A 444 2.96 2.61 -19.14
CA THR A 444 3.42 3.83 -19.83
C THR A 444 3.93 3.57 -21.25
N ALA A 445 4.13 2.31 -21.63
CA ALA A 445 4.42 1.88 -23.00
C ALA A 445 3.20 1.92 -23.93
N ALA A 446 1.98 2.00 -23.39
CA ALA A 446 0.76 2.17 -24.17
C ALA A 446 0.81 3.44 -25.05
N PRO A 447 0.02 3.52 -26.14
CA PRO A 447 -0.05 4.72 -26.96
C PRO A 447 -0.23 5.97 -26.13
N SER A 448 0.62 6.98 -26.32
CA SER A 448 0.61 8.13 -25.42
C SER A 448 0.56 9.47 -26.16
N PHE A 449 0.03 10.46 -25.48
CA PHE A 449 0.03 11.84 -25.92
C PHE A 449 0.35 12.79 -24.75
N THR A 450 0.68 14.04 -25.06
CA THR A 450 0.98 15.07 -24.08
C THR A 450 -0.05 16.19 -24.16
N GLU A 451 -0.43 16.74 -23.01
CA GLU A 451 -1.19 17.98 -22.92
C GLU A 451 -0.21 19.13 -22.62
N PRO A 452 -0.33 20.29 -23.32
CA PRO A 452 0.49 21.44 -23.01
C PRO A 452 0.32 21.92 -21.57
N GLY A 453 1.42 22.27 -20.94
CA GLY A 453 1.41 22.87 -19.60
C GLY A 453 0.59 24.17 -19.57
N ARG A 454 0.04 24.47 -18.38
CA ARG A 454 -0.85 25.62 -18.18
C ARG A 454 -0.70 26.18 -16.77
N THR A 455 -0.71 27.50 -16.66
CA THR A 455 -0.84 28.17 -15.36
C THR A 455 -2.28 28.66 -15.19
N LEU A 456 -2.88 28.32 -14.04
CA LEU A 456 -4.19 28.81 -13.62
C LEU A 456 -4.02 29.77 -12.46
N THR A 457 -4.70 30.93 -12.53
CA THR A 457 -4.69 31.97 -11.50
C THR A 457 -6.08 32.26 -10.94
N THR A 458 -7.10 31.69 -11.57
CA THR A 458 -8.50 31.80 -11.17
C THR A 458 -9.19 30.46 -11.24
N GLY A 459 -10.24 30.28 -10.46
CA GLY A 459 -11.07 29.07 -10.51
C GLY A 459 -11.66 28.81 -11.88
N GLY A 460 -11.75 27.53 -12.25
CA GLY A 460 -12.34 27.08 -13.50
C GLY A 460 -12.06 25.61 -13.81
N ILE A 461 -12.81 25.08 -14.77
CA ILE A 461 -12.63 23.74 -15.33
C ILE A 461 -12.33 23.93 -16.82
N ILE A 462 -11.18 23.41 -17.26
CA ILE A 462 -10.71 23.61 -18.65
C ILE A 462 -10.39 22.24 -19.25
N PRO A 463 -11.11 21.82 -20.30
CA PRO A 463 -10.85 20.55 -20.96
C PRO A 463 -9.43 20.47 -21.54
N PHE A 464 -8.85 19.27 -21.54
CA PHE A 464 -7.66 18.97 -22.33
C PHE A 464 -7.97 19.08 -23.82
N ARG A 465 -6.96 19.28 -24.63
CA ARG A 465 -7.11 19.35 -26.11
C ARG A 465 -7.47 17.99 -26.70
N ARG A 466 -7.02 16.93 -26.02
CA ARG A 466 -7.31 15.54 -26.36
C ARG A 466 -7.64 14.77 -25.09
N SER A 467 -8.66 13.94 -25.14
CA SER A 467 -9.03 13.01 -24.07
C SER A 467 -8.60 11.58 -24.42
N PRO A 468 -8.45 10.70 -23.43
CA PRO A 468 -8.35 9.27 -23.65
C PRO A 468 -9.54 8.74 -24.46
N GLU A 469 -9.31 7.70 -25.24
CA GLU A 469 -10.36 6.99 -25.98
C GLU A 469 -11.02 5.90 -25.13
N THR A 470 -10.34 5.51 -24.02
CA THR A 470 -10.78 4.43 -23.15
C THR A 470 -10.78 4.85 -21.68
N ARG A 471 -11.38 4.02 -20.82
CA ARG A 471 -11.31 4.13 -19.36
C ARG A 471 -10.14 3.36 -18.76
N PHE A 472 -9.09 3.11 -19.55
CA PHE A 472 -7.88 2.37 -19.19
C PHE A 472 -6.67 3.24 -19.54
N PHE A 473 -6.28 4.13 -18.63
CA PHE A 473 -5.21 5.09 -18.89
C PHE A 473 -4.39 5.43 -17.64
N VAL A 474 -3.18 5.93 -17.87
CA VAL A 474 -2.33 6.55 -16.85
C VAL A 474 -2.10 8.00 -17.20
N LEU A 475 -2.36 8.90 -16.26
CA LEU A 475 -2.03 10.31 -16.33
C LEU A 475 -0.86 10.61 -15.38
N ASN A 476 0.27 11.04 -15.93
CA ASN A 476 1.38 11.63 -15.19
C ASN A 476 1.36 13.15 -15.34
N ALA A 477 1.56 13.87 -14.24
CA ALA A 477 1.60 15.34 -14.27
C ALA A 477 2.36 15.89 -13.06
N GLU A 478 2.86 17.11 -13.20
CA GLU A 478 3.42 17.91 -12.11
C GLU A 478 2.62 19.19 -11.91
N ILE A 479 2.42 19.56 -10.64
CA ILE A 479 1.77 20.80 -10.25
C ILE A 479 2.72 21.59 -9.33
N THR A 480 3.15 22.77 -9.79
CA THR A 480 3.94 23.71 -9.01
C THR A 480 3.06 24.79 -8.43
N LEU A 481 3.21 25.06 -7.14
CA LEU A 481 2.43 26.00 -6.37
C LEU A 481 3.32 27.16 -5.90
N THR A 482 2.93 28.40 -6.21
CA THR A 482 3.75 29.57 -5.91
C THR A 482 3.64 30.02 -4.45
N ALA A 483 2.53 29.68 -3.79
CA ALA A 483 2.27 30.02 -2.39
C ALA A 483 1.33 29.01 -1.73
N ARG A 484 1.37 28.93 -0.39
CA ARG A 484 0.44 28.15 0.42
C ARG A 484 -0.89 28.89 0.56
N ALA A 485 -1.72 28.82 -0.48
CA ALA A 485 -3.04 29.45 -0.51
C ALA A 485 -4.09 28.51 0.11
N PRO A 486 -4.63 28.78 1.32
CA PRO A 486 -5.46 27.81 2.06
C PRO A 486 -6.72 27.37 1.33
N ASN A 487 -7.30 28.27 0.55
CA ASN A 487 -8.55 28.02 -0.16
C ASN A 487 -8.35 27.50 -1.59
N LEU A 488 -7.09 27.37 -2.04
CA LEU A 488 -6.79 26.84 -3.36
C LEU A 488 -7.01 25.33 -3.38
N GLN A 489 -7.85 24.87 -4.29
CA GLN A 489 -8.04 23.49 -4.68
C GLN A 489 -7.60 23.36 -6.13
N THR A 490 -6.62 22.53 -6.43
CA THR A 490 -6.05 22.42 -7.77
C THR A 490 -5.70 20.98 -8.14
N GLY A 491 -5.97 20.58 -9.37
CA GLY A 491 -5.74 19.22 -9.85
C GLY A 491 -6.47 18.93 -11.15
N PHE A 492 -7.11 17.77 -11.23
CA PHE A 492 -7.74 17.28 -12.45
C PHE A 492 -9.15 16.78 -12.19
N GLN A 493 -10.02 16.95 -13.18
CA GLN A 493 -11.26 16.22 -13.30
C GLN A 493 -11.05 15.15 -14.39
N ILE A 494 -11.34 13.91 -14.07
CA ILE A 494 -11.14 12.73 -14.93
C ILE A 494 -12.44 11.96 -15.11
N LEU A 495 -12.47 11.01 -16.03
CA LEU A 495 -13.66 10.22 -16.35
C LEU A 495 -14.87 11.13 -16.53
N ALA A 496 -14.65 12.27 -17.18
CA ALA A 496 -15.65 13.33 -17.27
C ALA A 496 -16.45 13.21 -18.56
N SER A 497 -17.74 13.52 -18.45
CA SER A 497 -18.70 13.68 -19.54
C SER A 497 -19.65 14.83 -19.20
N GLU A 498 -20.82 14.88 -19.85
CA GLU A 498 -21.93 15.75 -19.46
C GLU A 498 -22.59 15.26 -18.15
N PHE A 499 -22.51 13.97 -17.86
CA PHE A 499 -23.29 13.31 -16.80
C PHE A 499 -22.46 12.85 -15.62
N GLU A 500 -21.17 12.59 -15.79
CA GLU A 500 -20.30 11.99 -14.79
C GLU A 500 -18.97 12.71 -14.70
N SER A 501 -18.34 12.68 -13.53
CA SER A 501 -16.96 13.11 -13.36
C SER A 501 -16.40 12.75 -11.98
N THR A 502 -15.11 12.52 -11.93
CA THR A 502 -14.34 12.36 -10.68
C THR A 502 -13.32 13.49 -10.59
N THR A 503 -13.27 14.22 -9.47
CA THR A 503 -12.34 15.35 -9.31
C THR A 503 -11.27 15.01 -8.28
N ILE A 504 -10.01 15.08 -8.69
CA ILE A 504 -8.82 14.84 -7.85
C ILE A 504 -8.13 16.19 -7.67
N TYR A 505 -7.94 16.63 -6.43
CA TYR A 505 -7.27 17.92 -6.17
C TYR A 505 -6.50 17.93 -4.86
N TYR A 506 -5.45 18.75 -4.83
CA TYR A 506 -4.72 19.10 -3.62
C TYR A 506 -5.31 20.34 -2.98
N GLN A 507 -5.34 20.38 -1.65
CA GLN A 507 -5.80 21.53 -0.86
C GLN A 507 -4.85 21.78 0.32
N PHE A 508 -4.35 23.02 0.46
CA PHE A 508 -3.41 23.37 1.53
C PHE A 508 -4.04 23.47 2.93
N SER A 509 -5.31 23.86 3.04
CA SER A 509 -5.94 24.08 4.36
C SER A 509 -5.90 22.87 5.28
N ASN A 510 -5.85 21.69 4.71
CA ASN A 510 -5.75 20.41 5.41
C ASN A 510 -4.60 19.53 4.89
N GLU A 511 -3.72 20.07 4.03
CA GLU A 511 -2.59 19.35 3.43
C GLU A 511 -2.99 17.98 2.87
N SER A 512 -4.03 17.93 2.04
CA SER A 512 -4.60 16.68 1.55
C SER A 512 -4.80 16.65 0.04
N ILE A 513 -4.74 15.43 -0.50
CA ILE A 513 -5.32 15.08 -1.78
C ILE A 513 -6.73 14.57 -1.53
N MET A 514 -7.69 15.12 -2.25
CA MET A 514 -9.09 14.77 -2.21
C MET A 514 -9.50 14.12 -3.53
N ILE A 515 -10.26 13.03 -3.45
CA ILE A 515 -11.00 12.47 -4.58
C ILE A 515 -12.50 12.72 -4.31
N ASN A 516 -13.05 13.69 -5.02
CA ASN A 516 -14.49 13.96 -4.98
C ASN A 516 -15.20 13.06 -5.98
N ARG A 517 -16.01 12.14 -5.47
CA ARG A 517 -16.74 11.12 -6.22
C ARG A 517 -18.24 11.36 -6.34
N TYR A 518 -18.77 12.46 -5.82
CA TYR A 518 -20.22 12.73 -5.77
C TYR A 518 -20.97 12.60 -7.10
N ASN A 519 -20.27 12.54 -8.21
CA ASN A 519 -20.85 12.39 -9.53
C ASN A 519 -20.04 11.42 -10.40
N THR A 520 -19.45 10.42 -9.76
CA THR A 520 -18.55 9.48 -10.46
C THR A 520 -19.29 8.39 -11.22
N SER A 521 -20.58 8.14 -10.89
CA SER A 521 -21.38 7.09 -11.49
C SER A 521 -22.86 7.49 -11.62
N ALA A 522 -23.35 7.61 -12.83
CA ALA A 522 -24.79 7.81 -13.05
C ALA A 522 -25.62 6.62 -12.52
N ALA A 523 -25.04 5.43 -12.45
CA ALA A 523 -25.72 4.25 -11.92
C ALA A 523 -26.06 4.36 -10.43
N ALA A 524 -25.35 5.17 -9.66
CA ALA A 524 -25.68 5.44 -8.26
C ALA A 524 -27.03 6.14 -8.06
N LEU A 525 -27.54 6.82 -9.11
CA LEU A 525 -28.86 7.46 -9.09
C LEU A 525 -30.03 6.46 -9.15
N THR A 526 -29.78 5.27 -9.68
CA THR A 526 -30.82 4.26 -9.94
C THR A 526 -30.63 2.99 -9.15
N THR A 527 -29.41 2.73 -8.64
CA THR A 527 -29.03 1.50 -7.97
C THR A 527 -28.39 1.83 -6.62
N SER A 528 -28.91 1.25 -5.54
CA SER A 528 -28.31 1.39 -4.21
C SER A 528 -26.99 0.58 -4.11
N GLY A 529 -26.14 0.94 -3.14
CA GLY A 529 -24.89 0.23 -2.87
C GLY A 529 -23.70 0.65 -3.74
N ILE A 530 -23.88 1.59 -4.67
CA ILE A 530 -22.76 2.24 -5.38
C ILE A 530 -22.39 3.48 -4.58
N ASP A 531 -21.21 3.43 -3.92
CA ASP A 531 -20.74 4.52 -3.07
C ASP A 531 -20.03 5.59 -3.88
N GLU A 532 -20.45 6.84 -3.68
CA GLU A 532 -19.88 8.04 -4.31
C GLU A 532 -19.34 9.03 -3.25
N SER A 533 -19.18 8.60 -2.01
CA SER A 533 -18.64 9.45 -0.95
C SER A 533 -17.22 9.91 -1.27
N PRO A 534 -16.86 11.18 -1.02
CA PRO A 534 -15.50 11.65 -1.26
C PRO A 534 -14.50 11.00 -0.30
N GLU A 535 -13.29 10.79 -0.79
CA GLU A 535 -12.18 10.25 -0.02
C GLU A 535 -11.00 11.21 0.00
N SER A 536 -10.21 11.19 1.07
CA SER A 536 -9.05 12.06 1.19
C SER A 536 -7.94 11.47 2.02
N GLY A 537 -6.71 11.88 1.68
CA GLY A 537 -5.51 11.52 2.44
C GLY A 537 -4.58 12.70 2.63
N ARG A 538 -3.79 12.68 3.69
CA ARG A 538 -2.83 13.74 4.03
C ARG A 538 -1.54 13.60 3.22
N LEU A 539 -1.10 14.69 2.62
CA LEU A 539 0.22 14.83 1.98
C LEU A 539 0.78 16.21 2.28
N ARG A 540 1.85 16.29 3.06
CA ARG A 540 2.59 17.54 3.26
C ARG A 540 3.53 17.80 2.09
N LEU A 541 3.42 18.97 1.48
CA LEU A 541 4.43 19.50 0.57
C LEU A 541 5.38 20.39 1.39
N PHE A 542 6.64 19.98 1.48
CA PHE A 542 7.65 20.68 2.26
C PHE A 542 8.16 21.93 1.53
N ASP A 543 8.80 22.82 2.29
CA ASP A 543 9.59 23.90 1.73
C ASP A 543 10.98 23.38 1.37
N ILE A 544 11.40 23.55 0.13
CA ILE A 544 12.67 23.06 -0.41
C ILE A 544 13.58 24.23 -0.76
N MET A 545 14.88 24.09 -0.53
CA MET A 545 15.90 25.04 -0.97
C MET A 545 16.59 24.50 -2.23
N ASP A 546 16.79 25.34 -3.25
CA ASP A 546 17.54 24.95 -4.47
C ASP A 546 18.98 24.51 -4.12
N THR A 547 19.58 25.15 -3.14
CA THR A 547 20.91 24.80 -2.59
C THR A 547 20.94 25.10 -1.10
N CYS A 548 21.39 24.13 -0.30
CA CYS A 548 21.67 24.35 1.12
C CYS A 548 23.11 24.88 1.24
N GLY A 549 23.27 26.14 1.62
CA GLY A 549 24.58 26.77 1.78
C GLY A 549 25.38 26.09 2.90
N ALA A 550 26.54 25.54 2.58
CA ALA A 550 27.56 25.37 3.59
C ALA A 550 27.96 26.78 4.04
N HIS A 551 27.63 27.18 5.26
CA HIS A 551 28.23 28.38 5.85
C HIS A 551 29.74 28.22 5.75
N GLY A 552 30.39 29.11 5.00
CA GLY A 552 31.80 29.05 4.68
C GLY A 552 32.67 28.86 5.91
N GLY A 553 33.14 27.62 6.08
CA GLY A 553 34.31 27.42 6.92
C GLY A 553 35.44 28.26 6.32
N HIS A 554 35.90 29.26 7.05
CA HIS A 554 37.10 30.02 6.72
C HIS A 554 38.23 29.03 6.41
N LYS A 555 38.54 28.84 5.12
CA LYS A 555 39.79 28.22 4.72
C LYS A 555 40.91 29.19 5.13
N CYS A 556 41.53 28.93 6.27
CA CYS A 556 42.87 29.45 6.52
C CYS A 556 43.80 28.75 5.52
N GLY A 557 44.10 29.41 4.41
CA GLY A 557 45.13 28.97 3.48
C GLY A 557 46.50 29.08 4.17
N GLY A 558 47.21 27.97 4.26
CA GLY A 558 48.59 27.91 4.72
C GLY A 558 49.27 26.78 3.97
N ASN A 559 49.84 27.11 2.78
CA ASN A 559 51.02 26.40 2.30
C ASN A 559 52.22 27.15 2.90
N ASP A 560 52.95 26.50 3.78
CA ASP A 560 54.41 26.48 3.72
C ASP A 560 54.98 25.49 4.75
N VAL A 561 55.91 24.73 4.26
CA VAL A 561 56.68 23.69 4.93
C VAL A 561 57.83 24.35 5.70
N ASP A 562 58.21 23.77 6.85
CA ASP A 562 59.41 23.95 7.68
C ASP A 562 59.47 25.16 8.65
N LYS A 563 59.31 24.86 9.93
CA LYS A 563 60.26 24.98 11.07
C LYS A 563 59.57 24.92 12.44
N GLN A 564 60.11 24.08 13.31
CA GLN A 564 59.79 23.93 14.74
C GLN A 564 60.40 25.06 15.59
N PRO A 565 60.12 25.11 16.94
CA PRO A 565 58.91 25.64 17.60
C PRO A 565 59.20 26.88 18.44
N ASP A 566 58.19 27.67 18.80
CA ASP A 566 58.17 28.39 20.06
C ASP A 566 56.76 28.89 20.46
N HIS A 567 56.52 28.94 21.74
CA HIS A 567 55.30 29.31 22.41
C HIS A 567 54.77 30.70 22.04
N GLY A 568 53.49 30.83 21.70
CA GLY A 568 52.83 32.13 21.60
C GLY A 568 51.42 32.04 21.03
N SER A 569 50.43 32.43 21.82
CA SER A 569 49.03 32.58 21.46
C SER A 569 48.83 33.39 20.19
N ILE A 570 48.24 32.79 19.15
CA ILE A 570 47.86 33.52 17.93
C ILE A 570 46.39 33.93 18.04
N GLY A 571 46.19 35.21 18.34
CA GLY A 571 44.89 35.86 18.20
C GLY A 571 44.65 36.25 16.74
N CYS A 572 43.55 35.84 16.16
CA CYS A 572 43.10 36.33 14.87
C CYS A 572 42.69 37.79 14.97
N LYS A 573 43.40 38.68 14.27
CA LYS A 573 43.02 40.11 14.13
C LYS A 573 42.00 40.22 12.99
N SER A 574 40.82 40.75 13.29
CA SER A 574 39.88 41.23 12.30
C SER A 574 40.39 42.54 11.70
N ASN A 575 40.71 42.55 10.41
CA ASN A 575 40.88 43.79 9.67
C ASN A 575 39.51 44.28 9.20
N HIS A 576 39.00 45.29 9.92
CA HIS A 576 37.99 46.19 9.43
C HIS A 576 38.67 47.22 8.52
N THR A 577 38.45 47.11 7.22
CA THR A 577 38.59 48.26 6.31
C THR A 577 37.17 48.74 6.00
N THR A 578 36.86 49.94 6.49
CA THR A 578 35.70 50.72 6.08
C THR A 578 36.02 51.33 4.73
N ASP A 579 35.42 50.83 3.65
CA ASP A 579 35.25 51.62 2.43
C ASP A 579 33.77 51.94 2.27
N ASP A 580 33.53 53.24 2.40
CA ASP A 580 32.25 53.92 2.20
C ASP A 580 32.02 54.00 0.69
N ASP A 581 31.21 53.08 0.12
CA ASP A 581 30.58 53.28 -1.16
C ASP A 581 29.29 52.47 -1.23
N GLY A 582 28.18 53.19 -1.31
CA GLY A 582 26.83 52.67 -1.26
C GLY A 582 26.44 51.84 -2.51
N SER A 583 26.83 50.59 -2.54
CA SER A 583 26.27 49.61 -3.44
C SER A 583 25.85 48.36 -2.66
N ASN A 584 24.57 48.13 -2.64
CA ASN A 584 23.90 46.94 -2.14
C ASN A 584 24.53 45.69 -2.77
N SER A 585 25.61 45.14 -2.19
CA SER A 585 26.12 43.83 -2.57
C SER A 585 25.17 42.80 -1.98
N GLN A 586 24.28 42.28 -2.84
CA GLN A 586 23.49 41.09 -2.62
C GLN A 586 24.37 39.99 -2.02
N LEU A 587 23.96 39.48 -0.87
CA LEU A 587 24.38 38.18 -0.34
C LEU A 587 24.00 37.08 -1.38
N SER A 588 24.86 36.89 -2.37
CA SER A 588 24.76 35.81 -3.35
C SER A 588 25.25 34.53 -2.70
N GLY A 589 24.31 33.73 -2.16
CA GLY A 589 24.65 32.44 -1.59
C GLY A 589 23.50 31.66 -0.94
N ILE A 590 22.35 32.30 -0.74
CA ILE A 590 21.17 31.60 -0.19
C ILE A 590 20.34 31.12 -1.37
N GLY A 591 20.18 29.80 -1.51
CA GLY A 591 19.31 29.19 -2.52
C GLY A 591 17.87 29.73 -2.41
N LYS A 592 17.17 29.78 -3.54
CA LYS A 592 15.77 30.19 -3.55
C LYS A 592 14.92 29.12 -2.86
N LYS A 593 14.05 29.55 -1.96
CA LYS A 593 13.05 28.68 -1.33
C LYS A 593 11.82 28.53 -2.23
N HIS A 594 11.32 27.32 -2.37
CA HIS A 594 10.07 27.01 -3.07
C HIS A 594 9.30 25.90 -2.35
N ILE A 595 8.02 25.74 -2.66
CA ILE A 595 7.21 24.62 -2.19
C ILE A 595 7.56 23.41 -3.04
N GLU A 596 7.66 22.23 -2.42
CA GLU A 596 7.82 20.95 -3.12
C GLU A 596 6.78 20.80 -4.24
N THR A 597 7.23 20.41 -5.43
CA THR A 597 6.33 20.16 -6.56
C THR A 597 5.48 18.92 -6.28
N LEU A 598 4.19 19.01 -6.52
CA LEU A 598 3.30 17.87 -6.47
C LEU A 598 3.42 17.07 -7.77
N SER A 599 4.04 15.89 -7.69
CA SER A 599 4.14 14.93 -8.79
C SER A 599 3.03 13.89 -8.64
N LEU A 600 2.21 13.71 -9.65
CA LEU A 600 1.06 12.81 -9.65
C LEU A 600 1.19 11.73 -10.71
N THR A 601 0.90 10.49 -10.32
CA THR A 601 0.57 9.39 -11.22
C THR A 601 -0.84 8.93 -10.88
N ILE A 602 -1.76 9.08 -11.82
CA ILE A 602 -3.17 8.72 -11.69
C ILE A 602 -3.44 7.55 -12.63
N VAL A 603 -3.73 6.39 -12.07
CA VAL A 603 -4.05 5.18 -12.82
C VAL A 603 -5.54 4.95 -12.79
N VAL A 604 -6.13 4.84 -13.96
CA VAL A 604 -7.54 4.49 -14.16
C VAL A 604 -7.59 3.15 -14.89
N ASP A 605 -8.10 2.13 -14.21
CA ASP A 605 -8.35 0.81 -14.79
C ASP A 605 -9.83 0.49 -14.67
N ASN A 606 -10.61 1.07 -15.59
CA ASN A 606 -12.05 1.03 -15.65
C ASN A 606 -12.71 1.57 -14.36
N SER A 607 -13.01 0.69 -13.40
CA SER A 607 -13.64 1.06 -12.12
C SER A 607 -12.66 1.29 -10.98
N VAL A 608 -11.38 0.98 -11.16
CA VAL A 608 -10.35 1.19 -10.13
C VAL A 608 -9.60 2.47 -10.42
N LEU A 609 -9.43 3.28 -9.39
CA LEU A 609 -8.64 4.51 -9.41
C LEU A 609 -7.57 4.43 -8.33
N GLU A 610 -6.30 4.54 -8.75
CA GLU A 610 -5.17 4.69 -7.83
C GLU A 610 -4.47 6.03 -8.08
N VAL A 611 -4.29 6.83 -7.04
CA VAL A 611 -3.59 8.12 -7.08
C VAL A 611 -2.32 8.02 -6.25
N TYR A 612 -1.18 8.08 -6.93
CA TYR A 612 0.14 8.15 -6.31
C TYR A 612 0.65 9.58 -6.34
N ALA A 613 1.26 10.04 -5.26
CA ALA A 613 1.86 11.36 -5.20
C ALA A 613 3.21 11.35 -4.49
N ASN A 614 4.20 12.02 -5.12
CA ASN A 614 5.55 12.23 -4.57
C ASN A 614 6.22 10.94 -4.06
N SER A 615 5.88 9.77 -4.61
CA SER A 615 6.38 8.43 -4.22
C SER A 615 6.26 8.14 -2.70
N ARG A 616 5.31 8.72 -1.99
CA ARG A 616 5.08 8.51 -0.56
C ARG A 616 3.62 8.64 -0.12
N PHE A 617 2.73 8.84 -1.07
CA PHE A 617 1.29 8.95 -0.84
C PHE A 617 0.57 8.06 -1.85
N VAL A 618 -0.40 7.30 -1.37
CA VAL A 618 -1.32 6.54 -2.21
C VAL A 618 -2.73 6.67 -1.67
N LEU A 619 -3.69 6.85 -2.57
CA LEU A 619 -5.12 6.77 -2.29
C LEU A 619 -5.80 6.01 -3.42
N SER A 620 -6.38 4.86 -3.07
CA SER A 620 -7.03 3.96 -4.02
C SER A 620 -8.52 3.84 -3.71
N THR A 621 -9.34 3.85 -4.75
CA THR A 621 -10.79 3.81 -4.57
C THR A 621 -11.51 3.26 -5.79
N TRP A 622 -12.79 2.96 -5.61
CA TRP A 622 -13.69 2.62 -6.69
C TRP A 622 -14.26 3.87 -7.34
N VAL A 623 -14.22 3.89 -8.68
CA VAL A 623 -15.02 4.76 -9.55
C VAL A 623 -15.82 3.86 -10.48
N ARG A 624 -17.05 4.15 -10.79
CA ARG A 624 -17.89 3.24 -11.59
C ARG A 624 -18.66 4.04 -12.65
N PRO A 625 -17.94 4.68 -13.59
CA PRO A 625 -18.61 5.44 -14.64
C PRO A 625 -19.51 4.51 -15.46
N TRP A 626 -20.70 4.98 -15.76
CA TRP A 626 -21.66 4.24 -16.57
C TRP A 626 -21.50 4.54 -18.03
N TYR A 627 -21.46 5.84 -18.39
CA TYR A 627 -21.45 6.23 -19.79
C TYR A 627 -20.13 5.90 -20.48
N GLU A 628 -20.21 5.36 -21.71
CA GLU A 628 -19.04 4.97 -22.50
C GLU A 628 -18.12 6.17 -22.81
N ASN A 629 -18.72 7.36 -23.00
CA ASN A 629 -18.01 8.60 -23.29
C ASN A 629 -17.48 9.32 -22.04
N SER A 630 -17.58 8.76 -20.86
CA SER A 630 -16.97 9.32 -19.64
C SER A 630 -15.47 9.07 -19.63
N THR A 631 -14.72 9.76 -20.51
CA THR A 631 -13.26 9.63 -20.69
C THR A 631 -12.51 10.96 -20.65
N GLU A 632 -13.22 12.11 -20.65
CA GLU A 632 -12.55 13.41 -20.70
C GLU A 632 -11.68 13.65 -19.48
N ILE A 633 -10.56 14.36 -19.71
CA ILE A 633 -9.70 14.93 -18.66
C ILE A 633 -9.77 16.45 -18.76
N ARG A 634 -9.85 17.11 -17.60
CA ARG A 634 -9.93 18.55 -17.50
C ARG A 634 -9.02 19.06 -16.40
N PHE A 635 -8.37 20.20 -16.61
CA PHE A 635 -7.76 20.95 -15.50
C PHE A 635 -8.86 21.43 -14.55
N PHE A 636 -8.60 21.35 -13.27
CA PHE A 636 -9.49 21.82 -12.23
C PHE A 636 -8.77 22.80 -11.31
N GLN A 637 -9.40 23.94 -11.06
CA GLN A 637 -9.01 24.85 -10.00
C GLN A 637 -10.26 25.48 -9.36
N ASN A 638 -10.25 25.62 -8.05
CA ASN A 638 -11.23 26.35 -7.28
C ASN A 638 -10.52 27.19 -6.22
N GLY A 639 -11.06 28.37 -5.88
CA GLY A 639 -10.43 29.30 -4.95
C GLY A 639 -9.36 30.18 -5.61
N GLU A 640 -8.74 31.03 -4.78
CA GLU A 640 -7.71 32.00 -5.18
C GLU A 640 -6.32 31.41 -5.00
N GLY A 641 -5.43 31.64 -5.96
CA GLY A 641 -4.05 31.19 -5.96
C GLY A 641 -3.56 30.86 -7.37
N GLU A 642 -2.27 30.58 -7.48
CA GLU A 642 -1.63 30.21 -8.74
C GLU A 642 -1.10 28.78 -8.66
N ALA A 643 -1.47 27.97 -9.67
CA ALA A 643 -0.98 26.63 -9.89
C ALA A 643 -0.50 26.48 -11.34
N SER A 644 0.71 25.97 -11.53
CA SER A 644 1.29 25.69 -12.84
C SER A 644 1.38 24.18 -13.06
N PHE A 645 0.71 23.71 -14.09
CA PHE A 645 0.67 22.31 -14.53
C PHE A 645 1.72 22.10 -15.62
N SER A 646 2.52 21.05 -15.48
CA SER A 646 3.60 20.70 -16.40
C SER A 646 3.80 19.20 -16.52
N ASN A 647 4.63 18.75 -17.45
CA ASN A 647 5.00 17.35 -17.68
C ASN A 647 3.81 16.39 -17.81
N ILE A 648 2.73 16.89 -18.47
CA ILE A 648 1.47 16.16 -18.57
C ILE A 648 1.58 15.15 -19.71
N ARG A 649 1.51 13.87 -19.36
CA ARG A 649 1.51 12.74 -20.30
C ARG A 649 0.39 11.77 -19.96
N ILE A 650 -0.32 11.33 -20.97
CA ILE A 650 -1.38 10.33 -20.87
C ILE A 650 -0.98 9.12 -21.71
N ALA A 651 -0.97 7.92 -21.12
CA ALA A 651 -0.88 6.66 -21.83
C ALA A 651 -2.27 6.01 -21.79
N ASP A 652 -2.84 5.68 -22.95
CA ASP A 652 -4.23 5.26 -23.13
C ASP A 652 -4.31 3.88 -23.78
N GLY A 653 -5.22 3.04 -23.33
CA GLY A 653 -5.37 1.65 -23.77
C GLY A 653 -4.39 0.72 -23.06
N LEU A 654 -4.49 0.61 -21.73
CA LEU A 654 -3.63 -0.26 -20.92
C LEU A 654 -3.74 -1.72 -21.36
N TYR A 655 -2.67 -2.48 -21.12
CA TYR A 655 -2.55 -3.90 -21.44
C TYR A 655 -3.60 -4.76 -20.70
N ASP A 656 -3.70 -6.03 -21.06
CA ASP A 656 -4.45 -7.05 -20.35
C ASP A 656 -3.46 -7.93 -19.56
N ALA A 657 -3.62 -7.95 -18.24
CA ALA A 657 -2.76 -8.74 -17.37
C ALA A 657 -3.04 -10.25 -17.44
N TYR A 658 -4.12 -10.68 -18.12
CA TYR A 658 -4.53 -12.07 -18.20
C TYR A 658 -4.74 -12.54 -19.66
N PRO A 659 -3.68 -12.54 -20.48
CA PRO A 659 -3.82 -12.81 -21.91
C PRO A 659 -4.32 -14.22 -22.21
N ASP A 660 -4.14 -15.16 -21.30
CA ASP A 660 -4.55 -16.57 -21.47
C ASP A 660 -5.97 -16.89 -20.95
N ARG A 661 -6.61 -15.93 -20.27
CA ARG A 661 -8.01 -16.12 -19.89
C ARG A 661 -8.90 -15.94 -21.12
N SER A 662 -9.61 -17.00 -21.53
CA SER A 662 -10.63 -16.90 -22.58
C SER A 662 -11.70 -15.89 -22.12
N GLN A 663 -11.93 -14.86 -22.94
CA GLN A 663 -12.99 -13.88 -22.76
C GLN A 663 -14.38 -14.51 -22.85
#